data_e1dc58bd526c077cd015d8f40ebe85fb
#
_entry.id   e1dc58bd526c077cd015d8f40ebe85fb
#
_cell.length_a   1.000
_cell.length_b   1.000
_cell.length_c   1.000
_cell.angle_alpha   90.00
_cell.angle_beta   90.00
_cell.angle_gamma   90.00
#
_symmetry.space_group_name_H-M   'P 1'
#
loop_
_entity.id
_entity.type
_entity.pdbx_description
1 polymer ?
#
loop_
_entity_poly.entity_id
_entity_poly.type
_entity_poly.pdbx_seq_one_letter_code
_entity_poly.pdbx_strand_id
1 'polypeptide(L)'
;MRTRRPLVDQVCGQLRQAGAVAVVGPTGFGKSAVLDAVCTVWQSSGDPVVRLSSAPADAHLPYVPLVDLFTVCPVDVRGELPDVQRSTIDWVLRRVTGPEPDPAILRVTVLSCLRAWGRRARLLLAADDMHWWGPDSLDVFGFAARRSRGSVSLLAALRPDGPLPHDVLGGDAVEIAVPTLSPQESAAVVRSFGIPLRTAARIHTATGGNPRLVWDIAAGLARAGAPAVLDAQPLAPYARKALRAWQAGLAAPVHRVLLLAALAADPSLDAVRRAAGPSADAALADAEAAGLIRVTGTVVFPAPVVREAVLAEAGGLAVRQAHLALAAAASEAGDRIWHEASALSPARLPAGLVTSLADAAAAARESGDHTRAAEFGLLAGGRADDARHDLLVAAALDAESAGRFDLARTALDELDRNRAAPAARARARLAVVDAAGRGAALVEHVAARALAEATAAGEPALISAAHLRLARGLRWHRGCHAQALAHARSAEEWAERAGDAVTRASAVALTARIEQSRGTPGHVAVLRSALAAGTPAGIGPVPEVPRRVAVGFALLDDRLDEAGRLLDELRPADRPADRLWLLGSAVQIHAHRGEGSLACREAHRLLALTRDLGASPGPPWYAAATAELAGGTLQQALSYAELGSTASQEDADSVSTAHCLHLSGMTRLLLRDVGGALADLLRVRDLVQGLGIVDPAEVRYDADLAEALFAAGDIPAAMRTVADARRRAEELGRRGVLASLDRAEALCHAAAGEFSPAEELLKRAMRTFERLGHPLQCGRVLLTHSSVEQRRRRPARARELQATADGVFRRAGAPLWAPARPDGARVPVWLAGLTDAERRVAELVTEGRGNRDIAAALYVSVKTVEAALTRIYRKLDVRSRVHLMALVQKDGHHACR
;
A
#
# COMPACT_ATOMS: atom_id res chain seq x y z
N MET A 1 4.14 7.68 14.35
CA MET A 1 5.57 7.98 14.48
C MET A 1 6.50 6.84 14.08
N ARG A 2 6.21 5.56 14.38
CA ARG A 2 7.07 4.42 13.96
C ARG A 2 7.33 4.37 12.44
N THR A 3 6.36 4.74 11.63
CA THR A 3 6.43 4.73 10.15
C THR A 3 7.32 5.83 9.55
N ARG A 4 7.63 6.91 10.28
CA ARG A 4 8.47 8.03 9.80
C ARG A 4 9.86 8.07 10.41
N ARG A 5 10.28 6.98 11.04
CA ARG A 5 11.63 6.88 11.63
C ARG A 5 12.75 7.18 10.64
N PRO A 6 12.73 6.70 9.38
CA PRO A 6 13.78 7.03 8.42
C PRO A 6 13.91 8.53 8.14
N LEU A 7 12.78 9.25 8.05
CA LEU A 7 12.78 10.70 7.86
C LEU A 7 13.36 11.43 9.09
N VAL A 8 13.00 10.99 10.29
CA VAL A 8 13.55 11.55 11.55
C VAL A 8 15.05 11.32 11.63
N ASP A 9 15.51 10.11 11.30
CA ASP A 9 16.94 9.77 11.29
C ASP A 9 17.71 10.59 10.25
N GLN A 10 17.13 10.83 9.07
CA GLN A 10 17.66 11.71 8.04
C GLN A 10 17.80 13.16 8.55
N VAL A 11 16.75 13.72 9.16
CA VAL A 11 16.77 15.07 9.72
C VAL A 11 17.83 15.18 10.82
N CYS A 12 17.91 14.21 11.74
CA CYS A 12 18.92 14.17 12.78
C CYS A 12 20.35 14.09 12.22
N GLY A 13 20.56 13.31 11.15
CA GLY A 13 21.84 13.20 10.46
C GLY A 13 22.26 14.53 9.85
N GLN A 14 21.37 15.20 9.13
CA GLN A 14 21.63 16.49 8.50
C GLN A 14 21.84 17.61 9.53
N LEU A 15 21.08 17.63 10.63
CA LEU A 15 21.31 18.59 11.73
C LEU A 15 22.72 18.47 12.34
N ARG A 16 23.26 17.25 12.44
CA ARG A 16 24.63 17.03 12.94
C ARG A 16 25.70 17.48 11.94
N GLN A 17 25.42 17.44 10.64
CA GLN A 17 26.36 17.80 9.56
C GLN A 17 26.29 19.29 9.21
N ALA A 18 25.12 19.79 8.87
CA ALA A 18 24.90 21.14 8.37
C ALA A 18 24.56 22.16 9.47
N GLY A 19 24.13 21.71 10.64
CA GLY A 19 23.76 22.59 11.76
C GLY A 19 22.41 23.28 11.60
N ALA A 20 21.84 23.38 10.39
CA ALA A 20 20.50 23.94 10.14
C ALA A 20 19.73 23.09 9.13
N VAL A 21 18.47 22.78 9.46
CA VAL A 21 17.56 22.01 8.61
C VAL A 21 16.19 22.68 8.58
N ALA A 22 15.65 22.84 7.38
CA ALA A 22 14.27 23.26 7.14
C ALA A 22 13.41 22.03 6.77
N VAL A 23 12.41 21.73 7.56
CA VAL A 23 11.41 20.71 7.27
C VAL A 23 10.23 21.39 6.58
N VAL A 24 10.06 21.15 5.28
CA VAL A 24 9.10 21.86 4.42
C VAL A 24 7.95 20.95 4.00
N GLY A 25 6.73 21.47 4.02
CA GLY A 25 5.57 20.74 3.53
C GLY A 25 4.25 21.47 3.76
N PRO A 26 3.20 21.10 2.99
CA PRO A 26 1.88 21.69 3.12
C PRO A 26 1.26 21.49 4.51
N THR A 27 0.16 22.19 4.76
CA THR A 27 -0.59 22.04 6.02
C THR A 27 -1.09 20.61 6.20
N GLY A 28 -0.93 20.07 7.41
CA GLY A 28 -1.38 18.71 7.75
C GLY A 28 -0.40 17.57 7.39
N PHE A 29 0.76 17.87 6.79
CA PHE A 29 1.76 16.87 6.42
C PHE A 29 2.57 16.32 7.60
N GLY A 30 2.38 16.87 8.79
CA GLY A 30 3.00 16.38 10.01
C GLY A 30 4.40 16.95 10.28
N LYS A 31 4.69 18.17 9.81
CA LYS A 31 5.94 18.88 10.11
C LYS A 31 6.22 18.98 11.61
N SER A 32 5.25 19.47 12.39
CA SER A 32 5.34 19.55 13.84
C SER A 32 5.59 18.18 14.49
N ALA A 33 5.00 17.13 13.95
CA ALA A 33 5.19 15.78 14.45
C ALA A 33 6.61 15.23 14.16
N VAL A 34 7.21 15.60 13.01
CA VAL A 34 8.62 15.31 12.70
C VAL A 34 9.51 16.09 13.63
N LEU A 35 9.24 17.38 13.81
CA LEU A 35 9.97 18.26 14.75
C LEU A 35 9.93 17.69 16.17
N ASP A 36 8.77 17.28 16.68
CA ASP A 36 8.61 16.65 17.99
C ASP A 36 9.42 15.36 18.15
N ALA A 37 9.42 14.53 17.11
CA ALA A 37 10.19 13.29 17.12
C ALA A 37 11.71 13.55 17.14
N VAL A 38 12.18 14.53 16.36
CA VAL A 38 13.58 14.94 16.38
C VAL A 38 13.97 15.52 17.76
N CYS A 39 13.12 16.36 18.34
CA CYS A 39 13.31 16.89 19.70
C CYS A 39 13.44 15.76 20.73
N THR A 40 12.59 14.74 20.64
CA THR A 40 12.63 13.58 21.53
C THR A 40 13.93 12.79 21.39
N VAL A 41 14.40 12.56 20.15
CA VAL A 41 15.68 11.90 19.88
C VAL A 41 16.84 12.72 20.46
N TRP A 42 16.82 14.03 20.29
CA TRP A 42 17.86 14.94 20.78
C TRP A 42 17.93 14.95 22.32
N GLN A 43 16.78 15.08 22.98
CA GLN A 43 16.66 15.00 24.42
C GLN A 43 17.12 13.65 24.99
N SER A 44 16.86 12.55 24.30
CA SER A 44 17.32 11.23 24.73
C SER A 44 18.83 11.06 24.69
N SER A 45 19.54 11.93 23.96
CA SER A 45 21.01 11.99 23.94
C SER A 45 21.57 12.87 25.07
N GLY A 46 20.72 13.48 25.90
CA GLY A 46 21.13 14.37 27.00
C GLY A 46 21.35 15.83 26.57
N ASP A 47 21.06 16.16 25.31
CA ASP A 47 21.27 17.52 24.77
C ASP A 47 20.01 18.39 24.97
N PRO A 48 20.16 19.70 25.31
CA PRO A 48 19.05 20.61 25.53
C PRO A 48 18.30 20.94 24.21
N VAL A 49 16.98 21.09 24.33
CA VAL A 49 16.10 21.50 23.24
C VAL A 49 15.29 22.68 23.67
N VAL A 50 15.30 23.75 22.87
CA VAL A 50 14.40 24.89 23.01
C VAL A 50 13.38 24.86 21.90
N ARG A 51 12.11 24.83 22.28
CA ARG A 51 10.99 24.92 21.35
C ARG A 51 10.55 26.34 21.20
N LEU A 52 10.42 26.79 19.96
CA LEU A 52 9.98 28.13 19.59
C LEU A 52 8.71 27.92 18.75
N SER A 53 7.58 28.35 19.27
CA SER A 53 6.30 28.19 18.58
C SER A 53 5.68 29.54 18.29
N SER A 54 4.93 29.61 17.17
CA SER A 54 4.19 30.82 16.80
C SER A 54 2.88 30.44 16.13
N ALA A 55 1.88 31.28 16.32
CA ALA A 55 0.56 31.13 15.74
C ALA A 55 0.26 32.30 14.79
N PRO A 56 -0.76 32.18 13.90
CA PRO A 56 -1.15 33.30 13.04
C PRO A 56 -1.43 34.61 13.79
N ALA A 57 -1.96 34.51 15.02
CA ALA A 57 -2.25 35.66 15.88
C ALA A 57 -0.97 36.38 16.35
N ASP A 58 0.17 35.70 16.35
CA ASP A 58 1.44 36.21 16.83
C ASP A 58 2.23 36.93 15.72
N ALA A 59 1.83 36.81 14.45
CA ALA A 59 2.56 37.35 13.31
C ALA A 59 2.78 38.88 13.37
N HIS A 60 1.94 39.59 14.12
CA HIS A 60 2.02 41.05 14.31
C HIS A 60 2.66 41.45 15.64
N LEU A 61 3.01 40.47 16.49
CA LEU A 61 3.61 40.71 17.78
C LEU A 61 5.14 40.65 17.68
N PRO A 62 5.86 41.67 18.13
CA PRO A 62 7.34 41.64 18.11
C PRO A 62 7.86 40.68 19.17
N TYR A 63 8.93 39.98 18.84
CA TYR A 63 9.79 39.21 19.75
C TYR A 63 9.13 37.98 20.44
N VAL A 64 7.98 37.46 19.97
CA VAL A 64 7.32 36.30 20.59
C VAL A 64 8.26 35.09 20.75
N PRO A 65 9.05 34.67 19.74
CA PRO A 65 10.00 33.57 19.90
C PRO A 65 11.13 33.84 20.90
N LEU A 66 11.45 35.14 21.20
CA LEU A 66 12.42 35.49 22.22
C LEU A 66 11.88 35.27 23.62
N VAL A 67 10.57 35.43 23.81
CA VAL A 67 9.91 35.12 25.09
C VAL A 67 10.07 33.64 25.38
N ASP A 68 9.82 32.76 24.39
CA ASP A 68 10.02 31.31 24.54
C ASP A 68 11.48 30.98 24.89
N LEU A 69 12.43 31.53 24.15
CA LEU A 69 13.88 31.33 24.38
C LEU A 69 14.30 31.76 25.79
N PHE A 70 13.96 33.00 26.20
CA PHE A 70 14.41 33.55 27.47
C PHE A 70 13.67 32.95 28.66
N THR A 71 12.46 32.44 28.49
CA THR A 71 11.72 31.75 29.55
C THR A 71 12.44 30.48 29.99
N VAL A 72 12.93 29.68 29.02
CA VAL A 72 13.59 28.40 29.30
C VAL A 72 15.11 28.53 29.46
N CYS A 73 15.68 29.70 29.21
CA CYS A 73 17.14 29.95 29.37
C CYS A 73 17.55 29.71 30.82
N PRO A 74 18.55 28.84 31.11
CA PRO A 74 19.00 28.54 32.46
C PRO A 74 19.49 29.77 33.23
N VAL A 75 19.23 29.79 34.52
CA VAL A 75 19.60 30.94 35.38
C VAL A 75 21.13 31.19 35.38
N ASP A 76 21.89 30.14 35.39
CA ASP A 76 23.37 30.19 35.35
C ASP A 76 23.91 30.71 34.00
N VAL A 77 23.24 30.40 32.88
CA VAL A 77 23.55 30.99 31.56
C VAL A 77 23.26 32.49 31.58
N ARG A 78 22.11 32.90 32.12
CA ARG A 78 21.75 34.32 32.27
C ARG A 78 22.71 35.03 33.20
N GLY A 79 23.21 34.39 34.24
CA GLY A 79 24.17 34.93 35.19
C GLY A 79 25.55 35.31 34.56
N GLU A 80 25.94 34.64 33.45
CA GLU A 80 27.17 34.98 32.71
C GLU A 80 27.04 36.24 31.84
N LEU A 81 25.81 36.72 31.61
CA LEU A 81 25.58 37.86 30.72
C LEU A 81 25.82 39.20 31.43
N PRO A 82 26.30 40.24 30.71
CA PRO A 82 26.41 41.60 31.20
C PRO A 82 25.04 42.15 31.70
N ASP A 83 25.08 43.09 32.64
CA ASP A 83 23.86 43.67 33.23
C ASP A 83 22.89 44.24 32.21
N VAL A 84 23.39 44.96 31.21
CA VAL A 84 22.56 45.48 30.11
C VAL A 84 21.82 44.38 29.36
N GLN A 85 22.46 43.22 29.13
CA GLN A 85 21.83 42.10 28.45
C GLN A 85 20.80 41.40 29.37
N ARG A 86 21.07 41.30 30.68
CA ARG A 86 20.10 40.78 31.65
C ARG A 86 18.86 41.65 31.72
N SER A 87 19.05 42.98 31.80
CA SER A 87 17.93 43.93 31.77
C SER A 87 17.11 43.84 30.47
N THR A 88 17.78 43.59 29.34
CA THR A 88 17.12 43.37 28.04
C THR A 88 16.24 42.09 28.06
N ILE A 89 16.74 41.00 28.67
CA ILE A 89 15.96 39.78 28.85
C ILE A 89 14.72 40.06 29.73
N ASP A 90 14.90 40.77 30.85
CA ASP A 90 13.80 41.08 31.73
C ASP A 90 12.77 42.02 31.07
N TRP A 91 13.21 42.92 30.20
CA TRP A 91 12.29 43.73 29.38
C TRP A 91 11.46 42.87 28.43
N VAL A 92 12.08 41.95 27.66
CA VAL A 92 11.39 41.05 26.76
C VAL A 92 10.38 40.17 27.52
N LEU A 93 10.75 39.70 28.72
CA LEU A 93 9.88 38.91 29.57
C LEU A 93 8.83 39.77 30.36
N ARG A 94 8.75 41.08 30.08
CA ARG A 94 7.83 42.02 30.75
C ARG A 94 8.00 42.06 32.26
N ARG A 95 9.18 41.81 32.79
CA ARG A 95 9.51 41.88 34.20
C ARG A 95 9.87 43.32 34.66
N VAL A 96 10.35 44.13 33.73
CA VAL A 96 10.64 45.55 33.94
C VAL A 96 9.93 46.39 32.90
N THR A 97 9.56 47.59 33.24
CA THR A 97 8.99 48.62 32.35
C THR A 97 10.08 49.59 31.94
N GLY A 98 10.14 50.03 30.72
CA GLY A 98 11.10 50.95 30.20
C GLY A 98 10.99 51.11 28.66
N PRO A 99 11.80 52.01 28.08
CA PRO A 99 11.84 52.14 26.63
C PRO A 99 12.31 50.86 25.98
N GLU A 100 11.90 50.65 24.74
CA GLU A 100 12.30 49.52 23.93
C GLU A 100 13.83 49.50 23.79
N PRO A 101 14.48 48.35 24.04
CA PRO A 101 15.91 48.20 23.85
C PRO A 101 16.32 48.43 22.42
N ASP A 102 17.53 49.02 22.22
CA ASP A 102 18.12 49.09 20.88
C ASP A 102 18.16 47.70 20.23
N PRO A 103 17.66 47.53 19.00
CA PRO A 103 17.72 46.28 18.26
C PRO A 103 19.12 45.64 18.19
N ALA A 104 20.19 46.45 18.21
CA ALA A 104 21.57 45.94 18.26
C ALA A 104 21.86 45.24 19.59
N ILE A 105 21.34 45.73 20.68
CA ILE A 105 21.50 45.13 22.01
C ILE A 105 20.69 43.79 22.07
N LEU A 106 19.50 43.78 21.52
CA LEU A 106 18.70 42.53 21.42
C LEU A 106 19.45 41.46 20.63
N ARG A 107 19.99 41.79 19.46
CA ARG A 107 20.78 40.87 18.63
C ARG A 107 21.97 40.28 19.41
N VAL A 108 22.73 41.15 20.10
CA VAL A 108 23.91 40.73 20.88
C VAL A 108 23.48 39.92 22.10
N THR A 109 22.37 40.27 22.74
CA THR A 109 21.83 39.52 23.89
C THR A 109 21.47 38.08 23.52
N VAL A 110 20.71 37.89 22.42
CA VAL A 110 20.38 36.56 21.92
C VAL A 110 21.65 35.78 21.53
N LEU A 111 22.58 36.39 20.80
CA LEU A 111 23.85 35.78 20.43
C LEU A 111 24.64 35.31 21.67
N SER A 112 24.79 36.19 22.66
CA SER A 112 25.52 35.90 23.91
C SER A 112 24.84 34.74 24.68
N CYS A 113 23.52 34.75 24.79
CA CYS A 113 22.73 33.70 25.41
C CYS A 113 22.97 32.37 24.70
N LEU A 114 22.82 32.32 23.38
CA LEU A 114 22.99 31.09 22.60
C LEU A 114 24.42 30.53 22.66
N ARG A 115 25.43 31.42 22.62
CA ARG A 115 26.84 31.03 22.78
C ARG A 115 27.16 30.50 24.18
N ALA A 116 26.67 31.18 25.22
CA ALA A 116 26.88 30.75 26.60
C ALA A 116 26.23 29.36 26.85
N TRP A 117 25.04 29.17 26.34
CA TRP A 117 24.33 27.86 26.42
C TRP A 117 25.01 26.79 25.58
N GLY A 118 25.32 27.08 24.31
CA GLY A 118 25.98 26.17 23.39
C GLY A 118 27.40 25.73 23.78
N ARG A 119 28.10 26.49 24.66
CA ARG A 119 29.39 26.04 25.22
C ARG A 119 29.24 24.91 26.24
N ARG A 120 28.04 24.73 26.83
CA ARG A 120 27.79 23.73 27.88
C ARG A 120 27.26 22.42 27.34
N ALA A 121 26.44 22.52 26.29
CA ALA A 121 25.83 21.35 25.62
C ALA A 121 25.43 21.70 24.19
N ARG A 122 25.20 20.70 23.36
CA ARG A 122 24.76 20.87 21.98
C ARG A 122 23.29 21.29 21.94
N LEU A 123 23.04 22.59 21.80
CA LEU A 123 21.69 23.14 21.86
C LEU A 123 20.94 22.93 20.52
N LEU A 124 19.70 22.41 20.58
CA LEU A 124 18.76 22.40 19.46
C LEU A 124 17.71 23.49 19.65
N LEU A 125 17.62 24.42 18.70
CA LEU A 125 16.48 25.31 18.54
C LEU A 125 15.50 24.71 17.56
N ALA A 126 14.29 24.42 18.01
CA ALA A 126 13.24 23.82 17.19
C ALA A 126 12.10 24.85 17.00
N ALA A 127 12.07 25.45 15.80
CA ALA A 127 11.11 26.50 15.44
C ALA A 127 9.94 25.87 14.66
N ASP A 128 8.78 25.79 15.30
CA ASP A 128 7.54 25.35 14.62
C ASP A 128 6.82 26.54 14.00
N ASP A 129 6.28 26.33 12.79
CA ASP A 129 5.54 27.35 12.04
C ASP A 129 6.26 28.72 11.94
N MET A 130 7.57 28.68 11.69
CA MET A 130 8.45 29.86 11.63
C MET A 130 7.99 30.93 10.62
N HIS A 131 7.15 30.57 9.66
CA HIS A 131 6.55 31.53 8.71
C HIS A 131 5.59 32.55 9.36
N TRP A 132 5.20 32.35 10.64
CA TRP A 132 4.44 33.31 11.43
C TRP A 132 5.32 34.24 12.27
N TRP A 133 6.66 34.18 12.15
CA TRP A 133 7.52 35.08 12.86
C TRP A 133 7.50 36.48 12.26
N GLY A 134 7.31 37.48 13.06
CA GLY A 134 7.42 38.88 12.63
C GLY A 134 8.85 39.23 12.18
N PRO A 135 9.00 40.24 11.32
CA PRO A 135 10.29 40.64 10.75
C PRO A 135 11.34 40.96 11.82
N ASP A 136 10.97 41.57 12.94
CA ASP A 136 11.87 41.89 14.05
C ASP A 136 12.44 40.61 14.70
N SER A 137 11.62 39.60 14.85
CA SER A 137 12.03 38.29 15.38
C SER A 137 13.01 37.60 14.43
N LEU A 138 12.68 37.58 13.11
CA LEU A 138 13.53 37.00 12.07
C LEU A 138 14.91 37.68 12.01
N ASP A 139 14.96 39.00 12.11
CA ASP A 139 16.19 39.76 12.10
C ASP A 139 17.09 39.40 13.29
N VAL A 140 16.53 39.45 14.51
CA VAL A 140 17.29 39.18 15.76
C VAL A 140 17.79 37.74 15.79
N PHE A 141 16.94 36.77 15.46
CA PHE A 141 17.31 35.35 15.42
C PHE A 141 18.31 35.08 14.31
N GLY A 142 18.11 35.66 13.12
CA GLY A 142 18.97 35.45 11.97
C GLY A 142 20.40 35.92 12.23
N PHE A 143 20.54 37.08 12.90
CA PHE A 143 21.85 37.59 13.33
C PHE A 143 22.55 36.62 14.29
N ALA A 144 21.84 36.12 15.29
CA ALA A 144 22.37 35.24 16.32
C ALA A 144 22.67 33.82 15.80
N ALA A 145 21.76 33.26 15.03
CA ALA A 145 21.87 31.89 14.48
C ALA A 145 23.09 31.75 13.57
N ARG A 146 23.29 32.70 12.63
CA ARG A 146 24.45 32.66 11.73
C ARG A 146 25.80 32.73 12.48
N ARG A 147 25.85 33.33 13.67
CA ARG A 147 27.06 33.51 14.48
C ARG A 147 27.25 32.49 15.59
N SER A 148 26.26 31.63 15.81
CA SER A 148 26.28 30.56 16.83
C SER A 148 26.49 29.16 16.23
N ARG A 149 26.76 29.07 14.94
CA ARG A 149 26.98 27.80 14.25
C ARG A 149 28.11 26.98 14.89
N GLY A 150 27.92 25.67 14.93
CA GLY A 150 28.83 24.71 15.56
C GLY A 150 28.48 24.36 17.00
N SER A 151 27.85 25.28 17.76
CA SER A 151 27.36 25.03 19.14
C SER A 151 25.84 24.94 19.23
N VAL A 152 25.12 25.48 18.24
CA VAL A 152 23.68 25.55 18.18
C VAL A 152 23.21 24.95 16.84
N SER A 153 22.31 24.01 16.89
CA SER A 153 21.60 23.45 15.72
C SER A 153 20.20 24.06 15.61
N LEU A 154 19.76 24.36 14.38
CA LEU A 154 18.46 24.96 14.11
C LEU A 154 17.59 24.03 13.25
N LEU A 155 16.42 23.67 13.76
CA LEU A 155 15.39 22.92 13.05
C LEU A 155 14.17 23.82 12.86
N ALA A 156 13.79 24.11 11.62
CA ALA A 156 12.62 24.92 11.31
C ALA A 156 11.55 24.13 10.56
N ALA A 157 10.28 24.31 10.92
CA ALA A 157 9.13 23.82 10.16
C ALA A 157 8.51 24.97 9.37
N LEU A 158 8.39 24.77 8.04
CA LEU A 158 8.00 25.82 7.09
C LEU A 158 6.93 25.32 6.10
N ARG A 159 6.17 26.27 5.52
CA ARG A 159 5.32 25.98 4.34
C ARG A 159 6.15 26.14 3.05
N PRO A 160 5.78 25.40 1.98
CA PRO A 160 6.53 25.46 0.72
C PRO A 160 6.39 26.81 0.00
N ASP A 161 5.30 27.55 0.23
CA ASP A 161 4.96 28.79 -0.47
C ASP A 161 5.45 30.04 0.24
N GLY A 162 6.08 29.89 1.42
CA GLY A 162 6.68 30.99 2.15
C GLY A 162 8.13 31.23 1.72
N PRO A 163 8.60 32.49 1.72
CA PRO A 163 10.01 32.74 1.50
C PRO A 163 10.81 31.99 2.59
N LEU A 164 11.75 31.14 2.15
CA LEU A 164 12.71 30.55 3.08
C LEU A 164 13.43 31.69 3.77
N PRO A 165 13.42 31.77 5.09
CA PRO A 165 14.17 32.81 5.79
C PRO A 165 15.66 32.46 5.76
N HIS A 166 16.25 32.55 4.55
CA HIS A 166 17.69 32.27 4.31
C HIS A 166 18.57 33.09 5.24
N ASP A 167 18.10 34.27 5.59
CA ASP A 167 18.80 35.17 6.54
C ASP A 167 18.86 34.57 7.96
N VAL A 168 17.88 33.70 8.34
CA VAL A 168 17.86 33.03 9.64
C VAL A 168 18.55 31.68 9.57
N LEU A 169 18.16 30.88 8.58
CA LEU A 169 18.64 29.50 8.42
C LEU A 169 20.07 29.46 7.85
N GLY A 170 20.46 30.51 7.07
CA GLY A 170 21.72 30.57 6.34
C GLY A 170 21.72 29.78 5.03
N GLY A 171 22.64 30.16 4.11
CA GLY A 171 22.70 29.60 2.75
C GLY A 171 23.04 28.10 2.68
N ASP A 172 23.54 27.49 3.76
CA ASP A 172 23.90 26.08 3.82
C ASP A 172 22.81 25.21 4.51
N ALA A 173 21.65 25.79 4.82
CA ALA A 173 20.55 25.04 5.43
C ALA A 173 20.03 23.98 4.47
N VAL A 174 19.87 22.76 4.97
CA VAL A 174 19.33 21.63 4.17
C VAL A 174 17.82 21.64 4.26
N GLU A 175 17.17 21.72 3.08
CA GLU A 175 15.72 21.61 2.97
C GLU A 175 15.33 20.15 2.83
N ILE A 176 14.39 19.69 3.67
CA ILE A 176 13.84 18.34 3.64
C ILE A 176 12.33 18.43 3.49
N ALA A 177 11.83 18.00 2.36
CA ALA A 177 10.40 17.93 2.11
C ALA A 177 9.76 16.79 2.92
N VAL A 178 8.63 17.07 3.58
CA VAL A 178 7.82 16.05 4.24
C VAL A 178 6.87 15.43 3.23
N PRO A 179 7.05 14.15 2.87
CA PRO A 179 6.18 13.49 1.90
C PRO A 179 4.80 13.20 2.50
N THR A 180 3.82 12.91 1.65
CA THR A 180 2.56 12.27 2.06
C THR A 180 2.84 10.90 2.66
N LEU A 181 1.89 10.34 3.39
CA LEU A 181 1.94 8.93 3.79
C LEU A 181 1.83 8.05 2.55
N SER A 182 2.65 7.02 2.49
CA SER A 182 2.44 5.92 1.55
C SER A 182 1.14 5.16 1.88
N PRO A 183 0.62 4.34 0.96
CA PRO A 183 -0.53 3.48 1.25
C PRO A 183 -0.32 2.58 2.48
N GLN A 184 0.89 2.05 2.65
CA GLN A 184 1.26 1.20 3.79
C GLN A 184 1.29 1.99 5.11
N GLU A 185 1.85 3.18 5.09
CA GLU A 185 1.87 4.06 6.28
C GLU A 185 0.46 4.51 6.66
N SER A 186 -0.38 4.86 5.67
CA SER A 186 -1.80 5.18 5.89
C SER A 186 -2.55 4.00 6.49
N ALA A 187 -2.32 2.79 5.95
CA ALA A 187 -2.90 1.57 6.47
C ALA A 187 -2.46 1.30 7.92
N ALA A 188 -1.19 1.52 8.26
CA ALA A 188 -0.69 1.37 9.63
C ALA A 188 -1.36 2.35 10.61
N VAL A 189 -1.57 3.61 10.19
CA VAL A 189 -2.30 4.61 10.98
C VAL A 189 -3.75 4.16 11.19
N VAL A 190 -4.45 3.82 10.11
CA VAL A 190 -5.88 3.47 10.15
C VAL A 190 -6.14 2.20 10.96
N ARG A 191 -5.27 1.18 10.84
CA ARG A 191 -5.33 -0.04 11.65
C ARG A 191 -5.17 0.20 13.15
N SER A 192 -4.41 1.21 13.55
CA SER A 192 -4.27 1.58 14.98
C SER A 192 -5.59 1.99 15.62
N PHE A 193 -6.60 2.31 14.80
CA PHE A 193 -7.98 2.59 15.21
C PHE A 193 -8.94 1.39 15.06
N GLY A 194 -8.43 0.21 14.71
CA GLY A 194 -9.25 -0.99 14.50
C GLY A 194 -10.06 -0.99 13.20
N ILE A 195 -9.69 -0.15 12.22
CA ILE A 195 -10.42 0.00 10.96
C ILE A 195 -9.83 -0.94 9.90
N PRO A 196 -10.66 -1.61 9.08
CA PRO A 196 -10.22 -2.54 8.04
C PRO A 196 -9.32 -1.92 6.96
N LEU A 197 -8.45 -2.74 6.35
CA LEU A 197 -7.49 -2.31 5.33
C LEU A 197 -8.15 -1.79 4.05
N ARG A 198 -9.29 -2.35 3.66
CA ARG A 198 -10.08 -1.84 2.53
C ARG A 198 -10.51 -0.39 2.76
N THR A 199 -11.01 -0.09 3.94
CA THR A 199 -11.33 1.28 4.35
C THR A 199 -10.09 2.15 4.43
N ALA A 200 -8.95 1.61 4.86
CA ALA A 200 -7.68 2.33 4.90
C ALA A 200 -7.20 2.75 3.50
N ALA A 201 -7.32 1.88 2.50
CA ALA A 201 -7.00 2.21 1.11
C ALA A 201 -7.88 3.35 0.58
N ARG A 202 -9.19 3.30 0.87
CA ARG A 202 -10.13 4.36 0.52
C ARG A 202 -9.81 5.69 1.23
N ILE A 203 -9.49 5.66 2.53
CA ILE A 203 -9.08 6.86 3.28
C ILE A 203 -7.80 7.43 2.67
N HIS A 204 -6.82 6.59 2.33
CA HIS A 204 -5.58 7.04 1.68
C HIS A 204 -5.87 7.77 0.36
N THR A 205 -6.68 7.18 -0.52
CA THR A 205 -7.07 7.80 -1.80
C THR A 205 -7.83 9.11 -1.58
N ALA A 206 -8.83 9.13 -0.69
CA ALA A 206 -9.64 10.31 -0.42
C ALA A 206 -8.84 11.48 0.18
N THR A 207 -7.77 11.17 0.92
CA THR A 207 -6.93 12.17 1.61
C THR A 207 -5.66 12.52 0.83
N GLY A 208 -5.37 11.84 -0.29
CA GLY A 208 -4.08 11.95 -0.97
C GLY A 208 -2.89 11.60 -0.06
N GLY A 209 -3.10 10.77 0.96
CA GLY A 209 -2.11 10.42 1.96
C GLY A 209 -1.74 11.56 2.93
N ASN A 210 -2.54 12.63 3.03
CA ASN A 210 -2.32 13.69 4.00
C ASN A 210 -2.45 13.15 5.43
N PRO A 211 -1.38 13.17 6.26
CA PRO A 211 -1.38 12.53 7.57
C PRO A 211 -2.47 13.02 8.52
N ARG A 212 -2.78 14.32 8.49
CA ARG A 212 -3.80 14.92 9.35
C ARG A 212 -5.18 14.42 8.98
N LEU A 213 -5.50 14.43 7.68
CA LEU A 213 -6.79 13.95 7.19
C LEU A 213 -6.97 12.45 7.41
N VAL A 214 -5.92 11.65 7.17
CA VAL A 214 -5.94 10.20 7.46
C VAL A 214 -6.27 9.96 8.92
N TRP A 215 -5.61 10.67 9.83
CA TRP A 215 -5.82 10.52 11.26
C TRP A 215 -7.22 11.00 11.71
N ASP A 216 -7.66 12.18 11.25
CA ASP A 216 -8.95 12.77 11.65
C ASP A 216 -10.12 11.89 11.17
N ILE A 217 -10.05 11.37 9.94
CA ILE A 217 -11.07 10.46 9.40
C ILE A 217 -11.06 9.14 10.18
N ALA A 218 -9.91 8.54 10.41
CA ALA A 218 -9.80 7.27 11.14
C ALA A 218 -10.34 7.42 12.58
N ALA A 219 -9.95 8.48 13.28
CA ALA A 219 -10.44 8.79 14.62
C ALA A 219 -11.95 9.09 14.65
N GLY A 220 -12.46 9.74 13.61
CA GLY A 220 -13.89 10.04 13.46
C GLY A 220 -14.71 8.77 13.24
N LEU A 221 -14.27 7.88 12.36
CA LEU A 221 -14.90 6.59 12.08
C LEU A 221 -14.91 5.69 13.33
N ALA A 222 -13.78 5.59 14.01
CA ALA A 222 -13.69 4.79 15.24
C ALA A 222 -14.67 5.28 16.33
N ARG A 223 -14.82 6.60 16.50
CA ARG A 223 -15.78 7.18 17.45
C ARG A 223 -17.23 6.95 17.05
N ALA A 224 -17.52 6.92 15.76
CA ALA A 224 -18.87 6.70 15.25
C ALA A 224 -19.30 5.23 15.33
N GLY A 225 -18.41 4.29 15.67
CA GLY A 225 -18.69 2.85 15.63
C GLY A 225 -19.12 2.40 14.23
N ALA A 226 -18.63 3.05 13.19
CA ALA A 226 -19.08 2.84 11.82
C ALA A 226 -18.79 1.40 11.37
N PRO A 227 -19.74 0.74 10.67
CA PRO A 227 -19.56 -0.63 10.21
C PRO A 227 -18.35 -0.74 9.28
N ALA A 228 -17.69 -1.89 9.28
CA ALA A 228 -16.47 -2.19 8.52
C ALA A 228 -16.61 -1.99 7.00
N VAL A 229 -17.84 -1.89 6.48
CA VAL A 229 -18.13 -1.77 5.04
C VAL A 229 -18.67 -0.37 4.76
N LEU A 230 -17.78 0.59 4.53
CA LEU A 230 -18.09 2.01 4.25
C LEU A 230 -17.96 2.36 2.77
N ASP A 231 -18.21 1.44 1.86
CA ASP A 231 -17.92 1.62 0.44
C ASP A 231 -18.69 2.74 -0.27
N ALA A 232 -19.73 3.29 0.35
CA ALA A 232 -20.52 4.35 -0.24
C ALA A 232 -20.70 5.62 0.62
N GLN A 233 -20.20 5.66 1.87
CA GLN A 233 -20.41 6.84 2.72
C GLN A 233 -19.37 7.93 2.48
N PRO A 234 -19.77 9.23 2.40
CA PRO A 234 -18.85 10.34 2.31
C PRO A 234 -17.88 10.38 3.50
N LEU A 235 -16.61 10.65 3.26
CA LEU A 235 -15.59 10.73 4.30
C LEU A 235 -15.41 12.15 4.86
N ALA A 236 -15.83 13.18 4.13
CA ALA A 236 -15.75 14.58 4.54
C ALA A 236 -16.36 14.88 5.93
N PRO A 237 -17.50 14.29 6.37
CA PRO A 237 -18.04 14.52 7.70
C PRO A 237 -17.06 14.18 8.83
N TYR A 238 -16.19 13.18 8.64
CA TYR A 238 -15.23 12.76 9.65
C TYR A 238 -13.99 13.65 9.72
N ALA A 239 -13.65 14.36 8.62
CA ALA A 239 -12.58 15.35 8.57
C ALA A 239 -13.06 16.81 8.74
N ARG A 240 -14.34 17.02 9.04
CA ARG A 240 -14.99 18.36 9.05
C ARG A 240 -14.20 19.42 9.82
N LYS A 241 -13.63 19.08 10.96
CA LYS A 241 -12.86 20.05 11.78
C LYS A 241 -11.60 20.54 11.07
N ALA A 242 -10.84 19.63 10.46
CA ALA A 242 -9.62 19.99 9.72
C ALA A 242 -9.96 20.76 8.45
N LEU A 243 -11.00 20.34 7.73
CA LEU A 243 -11.43 20.98 6.48
C LEU A 243 -11.95 22.39 6.72
N ARG A 244 -12.74 22.62 7.77
CA ARG A 244 -13.19 23.97 8.15
C ARG A 244 -12.02 24.87 8.59
N ALA A 245 -11.05 24.32 9.30
CA ALA A 245 -9.86 25.09 9.67
C ALA A 245 -9.03 25.51 8.44
N TRP A 246 -9.01 24.71 7.38
CA TRP A 246 -8.32 25.05 6.11
C TRP A 246 -9.11 26.11 5.31
N GLN A 247 -10.42 26.07 5.35
CA GLN A 247 -11.30 27.00 4.66
C GLN A 247 -11.48 28.33 5.42
N ALA A 248 -11.22 28.32 6.72
CA ALA A 248 -11.34 29.51 7.55
C ALA A 248 -10.38 30.61 7.07
N GLY A 249 -10.92 31.76 6.78
CA GLY A 249 -10.15 32.92 6.30
C GLY A 249 -10.00 33.05 4.80
N LEU A 250 -10.51 32.07 3.99
CA LEU A 250 -10.54 32.22 2.55
C LEU A 250 -11.56 33.28 2.08
N ALA A 251 -11.18 34.07 1.09
CA ALA A 251 -12.06 35.07 0.51
C ALA A 251 -13.20 34.43 -0.30
N ALA A 252 -14.34 35.11 -0.43
CA ALA A 252 -15.48 34.62 -1.18
C ALA A 252 -15.18 34.20 -2.65
N PRO A 253 -14.32 34.89 -3.41
CA PRO A 253 -13.91 34.45 -4.74
C PRO A 253 -13.21 33.07 -4.74
N VAL A 254 -12.41 32.77 -3.69
CA VAL A 254 -11.73 31.47 -3.55
C VAL A 254 -12.75 30.35 -3.34
N HIS A 255 -13.73 30.53 -2.46
CA HIS A 255 -14.81 29.57 -2.27
C HIS A 255 -15.60 29.33 -3.56
N ARG A 256 -15.85 30.39 -4.35
CA ARG A 256 -16.54 30.28 -5.62
C ARG A 256 -15.74 29.44 -6.62
N VAL A 257 -14.44 29.68 -6.75
CA VAL A 257 -13.57 28.93 -7.66
C VAL A 257 -13.47 27.47 -7.25
N LEU A 258 -13.33 27.19 -5.95
CA LEU A 258 -13.34 25.82 -5.42
C LEU A 258 -14.66 25.10 -5.72
N LEU A 259 -15.79 25.78 -5.57
CA LEU A 259 -17.11 25.20 -5.87
C LEU A 259 -17.27 24.93 -7.37
N LEU A 260 -16.86 25.84 -8.23
CA LEU A 260 -16.88 25.65 -9.68
C LEU A 260 -16.01 24.45 -10.08
N ALA A 261 -14.78 24.38 -9.60
CA ALA A 261 -13.88 23.26 -9.86
C ALA A 261 -14.43 21.92 -9.30
N ALA A 262 -15.10 21.95 -8.14
CA ALA A 262 -15.71 20.77 -7.55
C ALA A 262 -16.92 20.24 -8.32
N LEU A 263 -17.69 21.13 -8.95
CA LEU A 263 -18.88 20.80 -9.72
C LEU A 263 -18.60 20.54 -11.21
N ALA A 264 -17.49 21.06 -11.75
CA ALA A 264 -17.16 20.88 -13.15
C ALA A 264 -16.97 19.40 -13.49
N ALA A 265 -17.53 18.97 -14.60
CA ALA A 265 -17.37 17.62 -15.13
C ALA A 265 -15.93 17.39 -15.63
N ASP A 266 -15.45 18.36 -16.41
CA ASP A 266 -14.03 18.52 -16.74
C ASP A 266 -13.55 19.83 -16.10
N PRO A 267 -12.76 19.77 -15.00
CA PRO A 267 -12.26 20.96 -14.33
C PRO A 267 -11.05 21.56 -15.06
N SER A 268 -11.14 21.71 -16.40
CA SER A 268 -10.13 22.41 -17.17
C SER A 268 -9.99 23.85 -16.68
N LEU A 269 -8.74 24.32 -16.64
CA LEU A 269 -8.43 25.66 -16.16
C LEU A 269 -9.25 26.73 -16.89
N ASP A 270 -9.40 26.56 -18.21
CA ASP A 270 -10.17 27.51 -19.05
C ASP A 270 -11.68 27.49 -18.77
N ALA A 271 -12.27 26.32 -18.50
CA ALA A 271 -13.67 26.21 -18.12
C ALA A 271 -13.93 26.91 -16.76
N VAL A 272 -13.08 26.65 -15.79
CA VAL A 272 -13.17 27.27 -14.44
C VAL A 272 -12.97 28.78 -14.53
N ARG A 273 -12.01 29.26 -15.32
CA ARG A 273 -11.77 30.70 -15.55
C ARG A 273 -12.98 31.40 -16.19
N ARG A 274 -13.52 30.82 -17.26
CA ARG A 274 -14.72 31.39 -17.92
C ARG A 274 -15.92 31.47 -16.96
N ALA A 275 -16.14 30.42 -16.16
CA ALA A 275 -17.25 30.36 -15.22
C ALA A 275 -17.07 31.30 -14.02
N ALA A 276 -15.85 31.50 -13.54
CA ALA A 276 -15.54 32.35 -12.40
C ALA A 276 -15.46 33.85 -12.74
N GLY A 277 -15.04 34.18 -13.97
CA GLY A 277 -14.88 35.55 -14.44
C GLY A 277 -13.55 36.20 -14.04
N PRO A 278 -13.45 37.54 -13.98
CA PRO A 278 -12.18 38.28 -13.93
C PRO A 278 -11.32 38.01 -12.68
N SER A 279 -11.89 37.56 -11.56
CA SER A 279 -11.16 37.28 -10.31
C SER A 279 -10.60 35.84 -10.26
N ALA A 280 -10.74 35.07 -11.34
CA ALA A 280 -10.41 33.64 -11.35
C ALA A 280 -8.94 33.35 -11.03
N ASP A 281 -8.01 34.05 -11.69
CA ASP A 281 -6.57 33.77 -11.55
C ASP A 281 -6.04 34.04 -10.15
N ALA A 282 -6.43 35.15 -9.56
CA ALA A 282 -6.06 35.48 -8.18
C ALA A 282 -6.64 34.45 -7.18
N ALA A 283 -7.92 34.11 -7.36
CA ALA A 283 -8.59 33.14 -6.48
C ALA A 283 -8.03 31.71 -6.63
N LEU A 284 -7.61 31.30 -7.84
CA LEU A 284 -6.93 30.02 -8.08
C LEU A 284 -5.56 30.00 -7.43
N ALA A 285 -4.79 31.09 -7.55
CA ALA A 285 -3.48 31.20 -6.89
C ALA A 285 -3.60 31.12 -5.36
N ASP A 286 -4.58 31.83 -4.78
CA ASP A 286 -4.84 31.75 -3.34
C ASP A 286 -5.26 30.34 -2.87
N ALA A 287 -6.11 29.65 -3.67
CA ALA A 287 -6.54 28.29 -3.38
C ALA A 287 -5.38 27.28 -3.47
N GLU A 288 -4.47 27.48 -4.44
CA GLU A 288 -3.26 26.67 -4.60
C GLU A 288 -2.26 26.94 -3.47
N ALA A 289 -2.02 28.19 -3.12
CA ALA A 289 -1.20 28.57 -1.97
C ALA A 289 -1.73 28.01 -0.64
N ALA A 290 -3.06 27.90 -0.49
CA ALA A 290 -3.67 27.21 0.63
C ALA A 290 -3.50 25.68 0.58
N GLY A 291 -2.99 25.11 -0.52
CA GLY A 291 -2.81 23.66 -0.70
C GLY A 291 -4.13 22.89 -0.91
N LEU A 292 -5.22 23.56 -1.28
CA LEU A 292 -6.54 22.96 -1.49
C LEU A 292 -6.69 22.38 -2.89
N ILE A 293 -6.05 23.01 -3.88
CA ILE A 293 -6.02 22.59 -5.28
C ILE A 293 -4.59 22.63 -5.81
N ARG A 294 -4.40 22.05 -6.97
CA ARG A 294 -3.20 22.18 -7.81
C ARG A 294 -3.64 22.49 -9.24
N VAL A 295 -3.01 23.48 -9.85
CA VAL A 295 -3.33 23.95 -11.19
C VAL A 295 -2.28 23.44 -12.18
N THR A 296 -2.67 22.51 -13.07
CA THR A 296 -1.79 21.87 -14.07
C THR A 296 -2.50 21.76 -15.44
N GLY A 297 -3.02 22.86 -15.96
CA GLY A 297 -3.93 22.81 -17.13
C GLY A 297 -5.36 22.39 -16.75
N THR A 298 -5.49 21.59 -15.70
CA THR A 298 -6.76 21.27 -15.00
C THR A 298 -6.64 21.66 -13.53
N VAL A 299 -7.78 21.85 -12.87
CA VAL A 299 -7.85 22.14 -11.42
C VAL A 299 -8.06 20.84 -10.68
N VAL A 300 -7.03 20.34 -10.01
CA VAL A 300 -7.03 19.05 -9.30
C VAL A 300 -7.09 19.27 -7.79
N PHE A 301 -7.94 18.51 -7.11
CA PHE A 301 -7.95 18.42 -5.65
C PHE A 301 -6.96 17.33 -5.22
N PRO A 302 -5.80 17.67 -4.63
CA PRO A 302 -4.79 16.68 -4.17
C PRO A 302 -5.37 15.69 -3.15
N ALA A 303 -6.37 16.13 -2.38
CA ALA A 303 -7.15 15.31 -1.48
C ALA A 303 -8.63 15.38 -1.90
N PRO A 304 -9.18 14.35 -2.55
CA PRO A 304 -10.57 14.30 -3.00
C PRO A 304 -11.61 14.62 -1.93
N VAL A 305 -11.33 14.32 -0.65
CA VAL A 305 -12.21 14.67 0.48
C VAL A 305 -12.40 16.17 0.65
N VAL A 306 -11.50 17.00 0.12
CA VAL A 306 -11.67 18.47 0.10
C VAL A 306 -12.77 18.84 -0.88
N ARG A 307 -12.82 18.21 -2.06
CA ARG A 307 -13.92 18.36 -3.02
C ARG A 307 -15.27 18.00 -2.40
N GLU A 308 -15.34 16.85 -1.71
CA GLU A 308 -16.56 16.43 -0.99
C GLU A 308 -17.00 17.46 0.05
N ALA A 309 -16.06 18.06 0.78
CA ALA A 309 -16.36 19.06 1.82
C ALA A 309 -16.86 20.37 1.19
N VAL A 310 -16.25 20.83 0.11
CA VAL A 310 -16.69 22.03 -0.63
C VAL A 310 -18.15 21.86 -1.10
N LEU A 311 -18.47 20.68 -1.63
CA LEU A 311 -19.84 20.37 -2.09
C LEU A 311 -20.83 20.27 -0.90
N ALA A 312 -20.42 19.68 0.21
CA ALA A 312 -21.27 19.48 1.37
C ALA A 312 -21.58 20.78 2.15
N GLU A 313 -20.68 21.76 2.09
CA GLU A 313 -20.84 23.05 2.75
C GLU A 313 -21.47 24.13 1.87
N ALA A 314 -21.56 23.89 0.56
CA ALA A 314 -22.13 24.84 -0.38
C ALA A 314 -23.64 24.98 -0.23
N GLY A 315 -24.12 26.20 -0.08
CA GLY A 315 -25.56 26.47 -0.05
C GLY A 315 -26.23 26.21 -1.40
N GLY A 316 -27.47 25.73 -1.40
CA GLY A 316 -28.18 25.35 -2.63
C GLY A 316 -28.26 26.45 -3.68
N LEU A 317 -28.35 27.72 -3.28
CA LEU A 317 -28.31 28.85 -4.20
C LEU A 317 -26.95 28.99 -4.90
N ALA A 318 -25.86 28.84 -4.13
CA ALA A 318 -24.49 28.90 -4.66
C ALA A 318 -24.22 27.75 -5.63
N VAL A 319 -24.67 26.54 -5.32
CA VAL A 319 -24.57 25.35 -6.19
C VAL A 319 -25.35 25.62 -7.52
N ARG A 320 -26.57 26.11 -7.43
CA ARG A 320 -27.37 26.45 -8.61
C ARG A 320 -26.70 27.51 -9.50
N GLN A 321 -26.18 28.57 -8.91
CA GLN A 321 -25.47 29.64 -9.62
C GLN A 321 -24.19 29.13 -10.28
N ALA A 322 -23.48 28.24 -9.58
CA ALA A 322 -22.26 27.60 -10.11
C ALA A 322 -22.59 26.71 -11.33
N HIS A 323 -23.64 25.88 -11.26
CA HIS A 323 -24.07 25.10 -12.40
C HIS A 323 -24.47 25.96 -13.59
N LEU A 324 -25.23 27.06 -13.39
CA LEU A 324 -25.58 27.99 -14.47
C LEU A 324 -24.33 28.64 -15.10
N ALA A 325 -23.37 29.04 -14.30
CA ALA A 325 -22.10 29.60 -14.80
C ALA A 325 -21.30 28.56 -15.60
N LEU A 326 -21.24 27.30 -15.12
CA LEU A 326 -20.58 26.21 -15.84
C LEU A 326 -21.32 25.86 -17.14
N ALA A 327 -22.63 25.82 -17.13
CA ALA A 327 -23.42 25.63 -18.36
C ALA A 327 -23.13 26.70 -19.44
N ALA A 328 -23.04 27.96 -19.02
CA ALA A 328 -22.68 29.07 -19.93
C ALA A 328 -21.21 29.00 -20.41
N ALA A 329 -20.33 28.44 -19.63
CA ALA A 329 -18.91 28.27 -19.96
C ALA A 329 -18.59 26.95 -20.68
N ALA A 330 -19.54 26.00 -20.74
CA ALA A 330 -19.33 24.69 -21.34
C ALA A 330 -19.06 24.75 -22.84
N SER A 331 -18.00 24.07 -23.29
CA SER A 331 -17.68 23.90 -24.71
C SER A 331 -18.42 22.71 -25.34
N GLU A 332 -18.68 21.68 -24.56
CA GLU A 332 -19.37 20.47 -25.01
C GLU A 332 -20.85 20.52 -24.69
N ALA A 333 -21.67 20.00 -25.63
CA ALA A 333 -23.13 19.98 -25.48
C ALA A 333 -23.57 19.12 -24.28
N GLY A 334 -22.92 17.97 -24.06
CA GLY A 334 -23.20 17.06 -22.94
C GLY A 334 -23.00 17.74 -21.58
N ASP A 335 -21.91 18.46 -21.40
CA ASP A 335 -21.62 19.18 -20.17
C ASP A 335 -22.63 20.30 -19.91
N ARG A 336 -22.98 21.02 -20.96
CA ARG A 336 -24.00 22.07 -20.86
C ARG A 336 -25.34 21.51 -20.39
N ILE A 337 -25.83 20.46 -21.04
CA ILE A 337 -27.09 19.80 -20.70
C ILE A 337 -27.05 19.28 -19.25
N TRP A 338 -25.95 18.68 -18.84
CA TRP A 338 -25.77 18.16 -17.47
C TRP A 338 -25.84 19.28 -16.44
N HIS A 339 -25.14 20.38 -16.68
CA HIS A 339 -25.17 21.55 -15.78
C HIS A 339 -26.50 22.25 -15.77
N GLU A 340 -27.19 22.40 -16.91
CA GLU A 340 -28.55 22.96 -17.00
C GLU A 340 -29.54 22.12 -16.19
N ALA A 341 -29.50 20.79 -16.34
CA ALA A 341 -30.31 19.87 -15.57
C ALA A 341 -30.01 19.91 -14.07
N SER A 342 -28.73 19.99 -13.71
CA SER A 342 -28.31 20.08 -12.32
C SER A 342 -28.65 21.39 -11.63
N ALA A 343 -28.76 22.49 -12.39
CA ALA A 343 -29.18 23.79 -11.89
C ALA A 343 -30.67 23.84 -11.55
N LEU A 344 -31.48 22.94 -12.10
CA LEU A 344 -32.90 22.89 -11.78
C LEU A 344 -33.12 22.31 -10.36
N SER A 345 -34.22 22.73 -9.71
CA SER A 345 -34.62 22.17 -8.42
C SER A 345 -34.70 20.63 -8.50
N PRO A 346 -34.53 19.86 -7.40
CA PRO A 346 -34.66 18.39 -7.38
C PRO A 346 -36.08 17.89 -7.84
N ALA A 347 -36.96 18.76 -8.21
CA ALA A 347 -38.22 18.45 -8.88
C ALA A 347 -37.99 17.82 -10.27
N ARG A 348 -39.08 17.30 -10.87
CA ARG A 348 -39.10 16.74 -12.23
C ARG A 348 -38.37 17.57 -13.26
N LEU A 349 -37.60 16.91 -14.11
CA LEU A 349 -37.01 17.55 -15.28
C LEU A 349 -38.07 17.64 -16.41
N PRO A 350 -38.00 18.67 -17.24
CA PRO A 350 -38.79 18.71 -18.50
C PRO A 350 -38.46 17.48 -19.37
N ALA A 351 -39.46 16.90 -19.99
CA ALA A 351 -39.32 15.70 -20.82
C ALA A 351 -38.23 15.86 -21.91
N GLY A 352 -38.16 17.03 -22.56
CA GLY A 352 -37.10 17.30 -23.54
C GLY A 352 -35.70 17.25 -22.96
N LEU A 353 -35.51 17.67 -21.72
CA LEU A 353 -34.20 17.62 -21.05
C LEU A 353 -33.85 16.20 -20.62
N VAL A 354 -34.83 15.39 -20.20
CA VAL A 354 -34.65 13.96 -19.91
C VAL A 354 -34.19 13.23 -21.18
N THR A 355 -34.83 13.50 -22.33
CA THR A 355 -34.42 12.92 -23.62
C THR A 355 -32.99 13.34 -23.99
N SER A 356 -32.67 14.64 -23.87
CA SER A 356 -31.32 15.11 -24.17
C SER A 356 -30.24 14.48 -23.28
N LEU A 357 -30.53 14.25 -21.99
CA LEU A 357 -29.63 13.52 -21.07
C LEU A 357 -29.52 12.05 -21.46
N ALA A 358 -30.59 11.39 -21.87
CA ALA A 358 -30.57 10.01 -22.34
C ALA A 358 -29.75 9.86 -23.62
N ASP A 359 -29.88 10.80 -24.56
CA ASP A 359 -29.09 10.84 -25.79
C ASP A 359 -27.60 11.09 -25.47
N ALA A 360 -27.30 12.00 -24.54
CA ALA A 360 -25.93 12.23 -24.07
C ALA A 360 -25.34 10.98 -23.41
N ALA A 361 -26.13 10.25 -22.62
CA ALA A 361 -25.70 8.97 -22.03
C ALA A 361 -25.40 7.92 -23.10
N ALA A 362 -26.23 7.83 -24.14
CA ALA A 362 -26.00 6.93 -25.28
C ALA A 362 -24.70 7.28 -26.03
N ALA A 363 -24.51 8.56 -26.36
CA ALA A 363 -23.30 9.04 -27.02
C ALA A 363 -22.01 8.79 -26.16
N ALA A 364 -22.07 9.04 -24.87
CA ALA A 364 -20.97 8.73 -23.95
C ALA A 364 -20.64 7.23 -23.91
N ARG A 365 -21.66 6.37 -23.92
CA ARG A 365 -21.50 4.90 -23.97
C ARG A 365 -20.84 4.47 -25.29
N GLU A 366 -21.27 5.03 -26.42
CA GLU A 366 -20.69 4.73 -27.73
C GLU A 366 -19.23 5.18 -27.85
N SER A 367 -18.84 6.27 -27.17
CA SER A 367 -17.46 6.73 -27.09
C SER A 367 -16.60 5.98 -26.06
N GLY A 368 -17.21 5.07 -25.28
CA GLY A 368 -16.53 4.30 -24.23
C GLY A 368 -16.42 5.03 -22.88
N ASP A 369 -17.00 6.24 -22.74
CA ASP A 369 -17.05 6.95 -21.46
C ASP A 369 -18.25 6.50 -20.62
N HIS A 370 -18.16 5.29 -20.12
CA HIS A 370 -19.20 4.69 -19.29
C HIS A 370 -19.43 5.43 -17.97
N THR A 371 -18.45 6.15 -17.44
CA THR A 371 -18.64 6.96 -16.23
C THR A 371 -19.62 8.09 -16.49
N ARG A 372 -19.42 8.84 -17.58
CA ARG A 372 -20.31 9.91 -17.97
C ARG A 372 -21.69 9.39 -18.37
N ALA A 373 -21.73 8.24 -19.09
CA ALA A 373 -23.01 7.60 -19.42
C ALA A 373 -23.83 7.28 -18.16
N ALA A 374 -23.20 6.73 -17.13
CA ALA A 374 -23.85 6.44 -15.85
C ALA A 374 -24.33 7.71 -15.13
N GLU A 375 -23.52 8.78 -15.10
CA GLU A 375 -23.88 10.06 -14.49
C GLU A 375 -25.09 10.71 -15.19
N PHE A 376 -25.09 10.78 -16.53
CA PHE A 376 -26.22 11.26 -17.28
C PHE A 376 -27.50 10.44 -17.06
N GLY A 377 -27.38 9.11 -17.09
CA GLY A 377 -28.48 8.18 -16.86
C GLY A 377 -29.07 8.28 -15.46
N LEU A 378 -28.22 8.46 -14.42
CA LEU A 378 -28.65 8.69 -13.04
C LEU A 378 -29.42 10.01 -12.90
N LEU A 379 -28.92 11.08 -13.50
CA LEU A 379 -29.57 12.39 -13.44
C LEU A 379 -30.91 12.36 -14.16
N ALA A 380 -30.97 11.74 -15.33
CA ALA A 380 -32.22 11.59 -16.12
C ALA A 380 -33.22 10.69 -15.37
N GLY A 381 -32.81 9.47 -15.00
CA GLY A 381 -33.67 8.47 -14.35
C GLY A 381 -34.12 8.89 -12.95
N GLY A 382 -33.28 9.58 -12.19
CA GLY A 382 -33.62 10.11 -10.87
C GLY A 382 -34.76 11.13 -10.90
N ARG A 383 -34.98 11.79 -12.01
CA ARG A 383 -35.94 12.92 -12.18
C ARG A 383 -36.97 12.77 -13.31
N ALA A 384 -36.97 11.66 -14.03
CA ALA A 384 -37.96 11.33 -15.04
C ALA A 384 -39.24 10.75 -14.41
N ASP A 385 -40.37 10.86 -15.12
CA ASP A 385 -41.60 10.14 -14.75
C ASP A 385 -41.71 8.83 -15.50
N ASP A 386 -41.75 8.94 -16.85
CA ASP A 386 -41.79 7.81 -17.75
C ASP A 386 -40.34 7.31 -18.03
N ALA A 387 -40.20 6.03 -18.34
CA ALA A 387 -38.92 5.38 -18.61
C ALA A 387 -37.86 5.47 -17.47
N ARG A 388 -38.22 5.97 -16.28
CA ARG A 388 -37.32 6.14 -15.13
C ARG A 388 -36.54 4.89 -14.82
N HIS A 389 -37.20 3.74 -14.77
CA HIS A 389 -36.57 2.48 -14.36
C HIS A 389 -35.57 1.98 -15.40
N ASP A 390 -35.87 2.14 -16.70
CA ASP A 390 -34.98 1.72 -17.78
C ASP A 390 -33.71 2.57 -17.82
N LEU A 391 -33.83 3.89 -17.61
CA LEU A 391 -32.67 4.80 -17.50
C LEU A 391 -31.79 4.47 -16.31
N LEU A 392 -32.37 4.15 -15.15
CA LEU A 392 -31.62 3.76 -13.96
C LEU A 392 -30.94 2.37 -14.12
N VAL A 393 -31.60 1.43 -14.80
CA VAL A 393 -30.97 0.14 -15.13
C VAL A 393 -29.80 0.34 -16.09
N ALA A 394 -29.97 1.15 -17.13
CA ALA A 394 -28.90 1.49 -18.06
C ALA A 394 -27.72 2.16 -17.33
N ALA A 395 -28.00 3.11 -16.43
CA ALA A 395 -26.99 3.76 -15.61
C ALA A 395 -26.24 2.78 -14.69
N ALA A 396 -26.92 1.79 -14.12
CA ALA A 396 -26.28 0.74 -13.31
C ALA A 396 -25.32 -0.13 -14.15
N LEU A 397 -25.69 -0.47 -15.38
CA LEU A 397 -24.86 -1.23 -16.31
C LEU A 397 -23.65 -0.42 -16.83
N ASP A 398 -23.85 0.87 -17.11
CA ASP A 398 -22.75 1.76 -17.46
C ASP A 398 -21.79 1.94 -16.29
N ALA A 399 -22.31 2.10 -15.07
CA ALA A 399 -21.48 2.18 -13.86
C ALA A 399 -20.70 0.89 -13.60
N GLU A 400 -21.27 -0.27 -13.86
CA GLU A 400 -20.59 -1.57 -13.82
C GLU A 400 -19.46 -1.60 -14.86
N SER A 401 -19.73 -1.19 -16.08
CA SER A 401 -18.74 -1.15 -17.17
C SER A 401 -17.58 -0.18 -16.85
N ALA A 402 -17.85 0.91 -16.14
CA ALA A 402 -16.86 1.86 -15.65
C ALA A 402 -16.14 1.40 -14.37
N GLY A 403 -16.57 0.31 -13.73
CA GLY A 403 -16.04 -0.12 -12.42
C GLY A 403 -16.44 0.81 -11.27
N ARG A 404 -17.52 1.60 -11.44
CA ARG A 404 -18.02 2.59 -10.48
C ARG A 404 -19.12 1.99 -9.58
N PHE A 405 -18.70 1.28 -8.54
CA PHE A 405 -19.59 0.69 -7.55
C PHE A 405 -20.53 1.72 -6.90
N ASP A 406 -20.05 2.92 -6.61
CA ASP A 406 -20.81 4.01 -6.02
C ASP A 406 -22.00 4.43 -6.89
N LEU A 407 -21.81 4.58 -8.20
CA LEU A 407 -22.87 4.93 -9.15
C LEU A 407 -23.86 3.78 -9.36
N ALA A 408 -23.35 2.54 -9.49
CA ALA A 408 -24.21 1.36 -9.61
C ALA A 408 -25.11 1.19 -8.37
N ARG A 409 -24.56 1.41 -7.19
CA ARG A 409 -25.31 1.37 -5.94
C ARG A 409 -26.35 2.48 -5.85
N THR A 410 -25.99 3.70 -6.27
CA THR A 410 -26.94 4.82 -6.32
C THR A 410 -28.14 4.51 -7.23
N ALA A 411 -27.88 3.92 -8.41
CA ALA A 411 -28.95 3.52 -9.31
C ALA A 411 -29.87 2.45 -8.69
N LEU A 412 -29.31 1.46 -8.02
CA LEU A 412 -30.06 0.43 -7.31
C LEU A 412 -30.91 1.01 -6.17
N ASP A 413 -30.33 1.92 -5.36
CA ASP A 413 -31.04 2.53 -4.25
C ASP A 413 -32.23 3.38 -4.74
N GLU A 414 -32.11 4.03 -5.93
CA GLU A 414 -33.22 4.70 -6.59
C GLU A 414 -34.29 3.72 -7.06
N LEU A 415 -33.92 2.61 -7.68
CA LEU A 415 -34.87 1.57 -8.12
C LEU A 415 -35.59 0.94 -6.93
N ASP A 416 -34.88 0.70 -5.81
CA ASP A 416 -35.48 0.16 -4.58
C ASP A 416 -36.47 1.17 -3.96
N ARG A 417 -36.10 2.44 -3.86
CA ARG A 417 -36.99 3.51 -3.32
C ARG A 417 -38.26 3.68 -4.16
N ASN A 418 -38.15 3.54 -5.46
CA ASN A 418 -39.26 3.69 -6.40
C ASN A 418 -40.03 2.38 -6.61
N ARG A 419 -39.71 1.30 -5.89
CA ARG A 419 -40.35 0.00 -5.99
C ARG A 419 -40.44 -0.52 -7.43
N ALA A 420 -39.35 -0.37 -8.18
CA ALA A 420 -39.24 -0.83 -9.55
C ALA A 420 -39.59 -2.31 -9.71
N ALA A 421 -39.95 -2.75 -10.92
CA ALA A 421 -40.24 -4.14 -11.22
C ALA A 421 -39.08 -5.07 -10.78
N PRO A 422 -39.37 -6.29 -10.33
CA PRO A 422 -38.35 -7.24 -9.87
C PRO A 422 -37.22 -7.44 -10.88
N ALA A 423 -37.50 -7.51 -12.16
CA ALA A 423 -36.53 -7.65 -13.23
C ALA A 423 -35.53 -6.48 -13.28
N ALA A 424 -36.01 -5.25 -13.17
CA ALA A 424 -35.17 -4.05 -13.17
C ALA A 424 -34.21 -4.04 -11.95
N ARG A 425 -34.74 -4.34 -10.76
CA ARG A 425 -33.93 -4.43 -9.55
C ARG A 425 -32.92 -5.57 -9.61
N ALA A 426 -33.28 -6.74 -10.15
CA ALA A 426 -32.39 -7.86 -10.34
C ALA A 426 -31.21 -7.47 -11.25
N ARG A 427 -31.47 -6.81 -12.40
CA ARG A 427 -30.42 -6.33 -13.31
C ARG A 427 -29.46 -5.35 -12.62
N ALA A 428 -29.98 -4.38 -11.90
CA ALA A 428 -29.16 -3.42 -11.16
C ALA A 428 -28.34 -4.06 -10.04
N ARG A 429 -28.92 -5.06 -9.31
CA ARG A 429 -28.17 -5.82 -8.29
C ARG A 429 -27.02 -6.61 -8.90
N LEU A 430 -27.23 -7.23 -10.06
CA LEU A 430 -26.14 -7.95 -10.76
C LEU A 430 -25.05 -6.99 -11.19
N ALA A 431 -25.39 -5.79 -11.67
CA ALA A 431 -24.41 -4.74 -11.97
C ALA A 431 -23.62 -4.30 -10.72
N VAL A 432 -24.30 -4.14 -9.57
CA VAL A 432 -23.66 -3.84 -8.28
C VAL A 432 -22.70 -4.96 -7.87
N VAL A 433 -23.08 -6.24 -8.02
CA VAL A 433 -22.22 -7.41 -7.72
C VAL A 433 -20.96 -7.41 -8.58
N ASP A 434 -21.09 -7.13 -9.88
CA ASP A 434 -19.96 -7.13 -10.81
C ASP A 434 -19.04 -5.92 -10.59
N ALA A 435 -19.58 -4.76 -10.25
CA ALA A 435 -18.81 -3.56 -9.90
C ALA A 435 -18.10 -3.68 -8.53
N ALA A 436 -18.66 -4.42 -7.57
CA ALA A 436 -18.08 -4.62 -6.25
C ALA A 436 -16.81 -5.52 -6.25
N GLY A 437 -16.63 -6.31 -7.30
CA GLY A 437 -15.51 -7.24 -7.40
C GLY A 437 -15.57 -8.39 -6.38
N ARG A 438 -14.47 -8.65 -5.62
CA ARG A 438 -14.36 -9.81 -4.72
C ARG A 438 -14.81 -9.56 -3.27
N GLY A 439 -15.52 -8.49 -2.95
CA GLY A 439 -16.04 -8.22 -1.60
C GLY A 439 -17.10 -9.24 -1.18
N ALA A 440 -16.69 -10.31 -0.49
CA ALA A 440 -17.42 -11.58 -0.42
C ALA A 440 -18.79 -11.52 0.27
N ALA A 441 -18.89 -10.97 1.49
CA ALA A 441 -20.15 -10.99 2.24
C ALA A 441 -21.24 -10.09 1.62
N LEU A 442 -20.88 -8.93 1.09
CA LEU A 442 -21.81 -8.04 0.41
C LEU A 442 -22.28 -8.65 -0.92
N VAL A 443 -21.34 -9.23 -1.67
CA VAL A 443 -21.62 -9.89 -2.97
C VAL A 443 -22.60 -11.04 -2.80
N GLU A 444 -22.43 -11.91 -1.82
CA GLU A 444 -23.33 -13.04 -1.56
C GLU A 444 -24.75 -12.56 -1.23
N HIS A 445 -24.90 -11.62 -0.32
CA HIS A 445 -26.21 -11.09 0.06
C HIS A 445 -26.93 -10.40 -1.11
N VAL A 446 -26.24 -9.56 -1.88
CA VAL A 446 -26.82 -8.84 -3.01
C VAL A 446 -27.16 -9.81 -4.16
N ALA A 447 -26.31 -10.81 -4.43
CA ALA A 447 -26.56 -11.82 -5.44
C ALA A 447 -27.73 -12.76 -5.08
N ALA A 448 -27.86 -13.13 -3.79
CA ALA A 448 -29.01 -13.91 -3.32
C ALA A 448 -30.33 -13.15 -3.49
N ARG A 449 -30.36 -11.86 -3.19
CA ARG A 449 -31.53 -11.01 -3.46
C ARG A 449 -31.81 -10.87 -4.95
N ALA A 450 -30.77 -10.74 -5.78
CA ALA A 450 -30.92 -10.71 -7.23
C ALA A 450 -31.56 -12.01 -7.74
N LEU A 451 -31.17 -13.16 -7.22
CA LEU A 451 -31.78 -14.47 -7.58
C LEU A 451 -33.26 -14.51 -7.19
N ALA A 452 -33.60 -14.06 -5.98
CA ALA A 452 -35.01 -14.04 -5.55
C ALA A 452 -35.87 -13.14 -6.44
N GLU A 453 -35.40 -11.97 -6.80
CA GLU A 453 -36.07 -11.02 -7.68
C GLU A 453 -36.12 -11.51 -9.14
N ALA A 454 -35.06 -12.13 -9.66
CA ALA A 454 -35.06 -12.77 -10.98
C ALA A 454 -36.06 -13.93 -11.05
N THR A 455 -36.15 -14.73 -10.00
CA THR A 455 -37.13 -15.80 -9.90
C THR A 455 -38.56 -15.25 -9.85
N ALA A 456 -38.80 -14.18 -9.09
CA ALA A 456 -40.10 -13.51 -9.04
C ALA A 456 -40.49 -12.86 -10.40
N ALA A 457 -39.52 -12.46 -11.18
CA ALA A 457 -39.73 -11.94 -12.53
C ALA A 457 -39.99 -13.05 -13.57
N GLY A 458 -39.57 -14.29 -13.28
CA GLY A 458 -39.72 -15.43 -14.18
C GLY A 458 -38.82 -15.36 -15.43
N GLU A 459 -37.74 -14.56 -15.40
CA GLU A 459 -36.83 -14.39 -16.53
C GLU A 459 -35.64 -15.36 -16.48
N PRO A 460 -35.59 -16.42 -17.34
CA PRO A 460 -34.56 -17.47 -17.28
C PRO A 460 -33.11 -16.92 -17.38
N ALA A 461 -32.88 -15.90 -18.21
CA ALA A 461 -31.56 -15.29 -18.38
C ALA A 461 -31.05 -14.60 -17.09
N LEU A 462 -31.95 -13.89 -16.38
CA LEU A 462 -31.60 -13.27 -15.10
C LEU A 462 -31.36 -14.28 -13.99
N ILE A 463 -32.18 -15.36 -13.96
CA ILE A 463 -32.00 -16.46 -12.99
C ILE A 463 -30.63 -17.11 -13.21
N SER A 464 -30.28 -17.43 -14.45
CA SER A 464 -28.98 -17.98 -14.81
C SER A 464 -27.83 -17.05 -14.38
N ALA A 465 -27.91 -15.76 -14.72
CA ALA A 465 -26.90 -14.76 -14.39
C ALA A 465 -26.72 -14.61 -12.86
N ALA A 466 -27.79 -14.68 -12.09
CA ALA A 466 -27.73 -14.62 -10.63
C ALA A 466 -27.09 -15.88 -10.02
N HIS A 467 -27.44 -17.06 -10.48
CA HIS A 467 -26.82 -18.32 -10.08
C HIS A 467 -25.31 -18.33 -10.36
N LEU A 468 -24.88 -17.84 -11.54
CA LEU A 468 -23.45 -17.77 -11.91
C LEU A 468 -22.66 -16.88 -10.95
N ARG A 469 -23.21 -15.72 -10.53
CA ARG A 469 -22.55 -14.82 -9.60
C ARG A 469 -22.49 -15.38 -8.17
N LEU A 470 -23.55 -16.09 -7.74
CA LEU A 470 -23.52 -16.82 -6.48
C LEU A 470 -22.46 -17.93 -6.49
N ALA A 471 -22.38 -18.73 -7.55
CA ALA A 471 -21.36 -19.76 -7.71
C ALA A 471 -19.95 -19.18 -7.63
N ARG A 472 -19.73 -18.04 -8.30
CA ARG A 472 -18.46 -17.33 -8.28
C ARG A 472 -18.10 -16.81 -6.88
N GLY A 473 -19.03 -16.22 -6.16
CA GLY A 473 -18.84 -15.71 -4.80
C GLY A 473 -18.54 -16.83 -3.80
N LEU A 474 -19.36 -17.86 -3.78
CA LEU A 474 -19.28 -18.97 -2.83
C LEU A 474 -17.99 -19.78 -2.93
N ARG A 475 -17.35 -19.88 -4.11
CA ARG A 475 -16.11 -20.65 -4.25
C ARG A 475 -14.92 -20.07 -3.45
N TRP A 476 -14.99 -18.79 -3.03
CA TRP A 476 -13.96 -18.15 -2.22
C TRP A 476 -14.14 -18.40 -0.72
N HIS A 477 -15.29 -18.98 -0.33
CA HIS A 477 -15.64 -19.21 1.06
C HIS A 477 -15.33 -20.63 1.52
N ARG A 478 -14.99 -20.75 2.78
CA ARG A 478 -14.67 -22.00 3.44
C ARG A 478 -15.90 -22.92 3.45
N GLY A 479 -15.75 -24.15 2.99
CA GLY A 479 -16.81 -25.18 3.00
C GLY A 479 -17.90 -25.02 1.94
N CYS A 480 -17.84 -24.01 1.07
CA CYS A 480 -18.94 -23.72 0.14
C CYS A 480 -18.75 -24.26 -1.28
N HIS A 481 -17.69 -25.02 -1.57
CA HIS A 481 -17.46 -25.57 -2.95
C HIS A 481 -18.61 -26.42 -3.48
N ALA A 482 -19.29 -27.22 -2.64
CA ALA A 482 -20.43 -28.00 -3.08
C ALA A 482 -21.63 -27.14 -3.50
N GLN A 483 -21.90 -26.08 -2.72
CA GLN A 483 -22.94 -25.09 -3.04
C GLN A 483 -22.58 -24.29 -4.29
N ALA A 484 -21.30 -23.85 -4.41
CA ALA A 484 -20.82 -23.16 -5.60
C ALA A 484 -21.03 -24.01 -6.85
N LEU A 485 -20.71 -25.30 -6.78
CA LEU A 485 -20.92 -26.24 -7.89
C LEU A 485 -22.41 -26.43 -8.23
N ALA A 486 -23.29 -26.54 -7.23
CA ALA A 486 -24.72 -26.63 -7.44
C ALA A 486 -25.26 -25.36 -8.16
N HIS A 487 -24.86 -24.17 -7.71
CA HIS A 487 -25.23 -22.93 -8.38
C HIS A 487 -24.65 -22.81 -9.80
N ALA A 488 -23.42 -23.28 -10.04
CA ALA A 488 -22.85 -23.28 -11.39
C ALA A 488 -23.63 -24.15 -12.35
N ARG A 489 -24.07 -25.36 -11.92
CA ARG A 489 -24.92 -26.27 -12.70
C ARG A 489 -26.32 -25.69 -12.93
N SER A 490 -26.92 -25.07 -11.91
CA SER A 490 -28.21 -24.38 -12.09
C SER A 490 -28.07 -23.21 -13.08
N ALA A 491 -26.96 -22.48 -13.05
CA ALA A 491 -26.69 -21.43 -14.04
C ALA A 491 -26.63 -21.98 -15.46
N GLU A 492 -26.01 -23.13 -15.67
CA GLU A 492 -25.95 -23.82 -16.95
C GLU A 492 -27.35 -24.20 -17.46
N GLU A 493 -28.17 -24.87 -16.61
CA GLU A 493 -29.53 -25.31 -16.95
C GLU A 493 -30.44 -24.13 -17.33
N TRP A 494 -30.40 -23.04 -16.55
CA TRP A 494 -31.21 -21.84 -16.83
C TRP A 494 -30.70 -21.06 -18.03
N ALA A 495 -29.39 -21.05 -18.30
CA ALA A 495 -28.81 -20.45 -19.51
C ALA A 495 -29.26 -21.20 -20.76
N GLU A 496 -29.34 -22.55 -20.71
CA GLU A 496 -29.83 -23.38 -21.80
C GLU A 496 -31.31 -23.08 -22.09
N ARG A 497 -32.16 -22.96 -21.05
CA ARG A 497 -33.58 -22.58 -21.20
C ARG A 497 -33.73 -21.16 -21.76
N ALA A 498 -32.80 -20.26 -21.47
CA ALA A 498 -32.80 -18.90 -21.97
C ALA A 498 -32.25 -18.76 -23.39
N GLY A 499 -31.60 -19.80 -23.94
CA GLY A 499 -30.82 -19.72 -25.18
C GLY A 499 -29.56 -18.84 -25.05
N ASP A 500 -29.07 -18.57 -23.83
CA ASP A 500 -27.91 -17.75 -23.54
C ASP A 500 -26.62 -18.58 -23.56
N ALA A 501 -26.02 -18.69 -24.73
CA ALA A 501 -24.81 -19.47 -24.95
C ALA A 501 -23.60 -18.92 -24.19
N VAL A 502 -23.54 -17.62 -23.96
CA VAL A 502 -22.41 -16.93 -23.26
C VAL A 502 -22.42 -17.28 -21.77
N THR A 503 -23.57 -17.13 -21.13
CA THR A 503 -23.72 -17.46 -19.71
C THR A 503 -23.56 -18.97 -19.49
N ARG A 504 -24.06 -19.80 -20.42
CA ARG A 504 -23.88 -21.26 -20.38
C ARG A 504 -22.40 -21.63 -20.44
N ALA A 505 -21.63 -21.10 -21.38
CA ALA A 505 -20.20 -21.38 -21.51
C ALA A 505 -19.43 -20.91 -20.27
N SER A 506 -19.81 -19.78 -19.69
CA SER A 506 -19.22 -19.27 -18.45
C SER A 506 -19.53 -20.19 -17.25
N ALA A 507 -20.75 -20.71 -17.15
CA ALA A 507 -21.15 -21.62 -16.09
C ALA A 507 -20.42 -22.97 -16.17
N VAL A 508 -20.25 -23.51 -17.38
CA VAL A 508 -19.48 -24.74 -17.64
C VAL A 508 -18.01 -24.52 -17.30
N ALA A 509 -17.43 -23.36 -17.67
CA ALA A 509 -16.05 -23.04 -17.34
C ALA A 509 -15.84 -22.89 -15.82
N LEU A 510 -16.79 -22.28 -15.11
CA LEU A 510 -16.74 -22.17 -13.66
C LEU A 510 -16.87 -23.55 -12.99
N THR A 511 -17.74 -24.43 -13.50
CA THR A 511 -17.82 -25.83 -13.08
C THR A 511 -16.46 -26.51 -13.21
N ALA A 512 -15.82 -26.43 -14.40
CA ALA A 512 -14.49 -26.98 -14.61
C ALA A 512 -13.44 -26.44 -13.61
N ARG A 513 -13.52 -25.16 -13.29
CA ARG A 513 -12.60 -24.51 -12.34
C ARG A 513 -12.79 -25.01 -10.91
N ILE A 514 -14.04 -25.20 -10.48
CA ILE A 514 -14.37 -25.74 -9.15
C ILE A 514 -13.95 -27.21 -9.05
N GLU A 515 -14.24 -28.00 -10.08
CA GLU A 515 -13.89 -29.44 -10.14
C GLU A 515 -12.35 -29.61 -10.14
N GLN A 516 -11.60 -28.73 -10.83
CA GLN A 516 -10.13 -28.73 -10.79
C GLN A 516 -9.62 -28.51 -9.36
N SER A 517 -10.10 -27.49 -8.63
CA SER A 517 -9.69 -27.25 -7.24
C SER A 517 -9.96 -28.45 -6.33
N ARG A 518 -11.03 -29.20 -6.58
CA ARG A 518 -11.40 -30.43 -5.87
C ARG A 518 -10.62 -31.67 -6.32
N GLY A 519 -9.74 -31.54 -7.32
CA GLY A 519 -9.02 -32.69 -7.88
C GLY A 519 -9.89 -33.67 -8.63
N THR A 520 -11.08 -33.27 -9.12
CA THR A 520 -12.00 -34.14 -9.85
C THR A 520 -11.42 -34.44 -11.25
N PRO A 521 -11.31 -35.73 -11.68
CA PRO A 521 -10.90 -36.06 -13.02
C PRO A 521 -11.86 -35.50 -14.06
N GLY A 522 -11.35 -35.14 -15.26
CA GLY A 522 -12.18 -34.73 -16.39
C GLY A 522 -12.44 -33.23 -16.51
N HIS A 523 -12.08 -32.42 -15.53
CA HIS A 523 -12.26 -30.96 -15.56
C HIS A 523 -11.69 -30.28 -16.82
N VAL A 524 -10.61 -30.82 -17.41
CA VAL A 524 -10.04 -30.32 -18.67
C VAL A 524 -10.98 -30.57 -19.85
N ALA A 525 -11.68 -31.71 -19.88
CA ALA A 525 -12.66 -32.01 -20.94
C ALA A 525 -13.88 -31.08 -20.82
N VAL A 526 -14.32 -30.79 -19.59
CA VAL A 526 -15.40 -29.84 -19.30
C VAL A 526 -15.01 -28.42 -19.76
N LEU A 527 -13.81 -27.96 -19.49
CA LEU A 527 -13.32 -26.65 -19.99
C LEU A 527 -13.27 -26.65 -21.52
N ARG A 528 -12.79 -27.74 -22.15
CA ARG A 528 -12.71 -27.85 -23.60
C ARG A 528 -14.07 -27.74 -24.29
N SER A 529 -15.11 -28.31 -23.68
CA SER A 529 -16.49 -28.17 -24.18
C SER A 529 -16.99 -26.70 -24.10
N ALA A 530 -16.65 -26.00 -23.02
CA ALA A 530 -16.95 -24.58 -22.90
C ALA A 530 -16.24 -23.71 -23.95
N LEU A 531 -14.95 -24.00 -24.24
CA LEU A 531 -14.18 -23.29 -25.27
C LEU A 531 -14.72 -23.61 -26.71
N ALA A 532 -15.16 -24.83 -26.97
CA ALA A 532 -15.70 -25.24 -28.27
C ALA A 532 -17.08 -24.61 -28.57
N ALA A 533 -17.85 -24.23 -27.57
CA ALA A 533 -19.12 -23.55 -27.72
C ALA A 533 -19.04 -22.17 -28.37
N GLY A 534 -17.83 -21.66 -28.58
CA GLY A 534 -17.55 -20.34 -29.15
C GLY A 534 -18.00 -19.20 -28.25
N THR A 535 -17.08 -18.35 -27.82
CA THR A 535 -17.45 -17.09 -27.19
C THR A 535 -17.61 -16.04 -28.29
N PRO A 536 -18.73 -15.27 -28.32
CA PRO A 536 -18.80 -14.09 -29.20
C PRO A 536 -17.60 -13.19 -28.97
N ALA A 537 -17.13 -12.51 -30.01
CA ALA A 537 -16.09 -11.50 -29.90
C ALA A 537 -16.56 -10.44 -28.90
N GLY A 538 -15.87 -10.35 -27.79
CA GLY A 538 -16.19 -9.46 -26.66
C GLY A 538 -16.00 -10.19 -25.35
N ILE A 539 -15.26 -9.56 -24.44
CA ILE A 539 -15.10 -10.05 -23.08
C ILE A 539 -16.42 -9.70 -22.36
N GLY A 540 -17.26 -10.68 -22.09
CA GLY A 540 -18.52 -10.46 -21.36
C GLY A 540 -18.26 -9.95 -19.93
N PRO A 541 -19.30 -9.44 -19.24
CA PRO A 541 -19.18 -8.87 -17.88
C PRO A 541 -18.76 -9.87 -16.80
N VAL A 542 -18.59 -11.14 -17.15
CA VAL A 542 -18.35 -12.21 -16.18
C VAL A 542 -16.86 -12.60 -16.19
N PRO A 543 -16.15 -12.52 -15.04
CA PRO A 543 -14.72 -12.90 -14.95
C PRO A 543 -14.41 -14.35 -15.35
N GLU A 544 -15.38 -15.23 -15.32
CA GLU A 544 -15.24 -16.68 -15.60
C GLU A 544 -15.46 -17.02 -17.08
N VAL A 545 -15.07 -16.13 -17.97
CA VAL A 545 -15.03 -16.45 -19.41
C VAL A 545 -14.12 -17.66 -19.63
N PRO A 546 -14.50 -18.65 -20.43
CA PRO A 546 -13.75 -19.91 -20.62
C PRO A 546 -12.25 -19.71 -20.91
N ARG A 547 -11.89 -18.68 -21.70
CA ARG A 547 -10.47 -18.36 -21.97
C ARG A 547 -9.69 -17.91 -20.72
N ARG A 548 -10.32 -17.23 -19.76
CA ARG A 548 -9.66 -16.86 -18.50
C ARG A 548 -9.40 -18.08 -17.64
N VAL A 549 -10.35 -19.00 -17.60
CA VAL A 549 -10.16 -20.29 -16.91
C VAL A 549 -9.04 -21.08 -17.57
N ALA A 550 -8.94 -21.05 -18.90
CA ALA A 550 -7.85 -21.69 -19.65
C ALA A 550 -6.47 -21.09 -19.31
N VAL A 551 -6.35 -19.76 -19.17
CA VAL A 551 -5.13 -19.11 -18.67
C VAL A 551 -4.77 -19.63 -17.27
N GLY A 552 -5.76 -19.70 -16.38
CA GLY A 552 -5.57 -20.24 -15.03
C GLY A 552 -5.09 -21.69 -15.04
N PHE A 553 -5.66 -22.54 -15.88
CA PHE A 553 -5.23 -23.95 -16.01
C PHE A 553 -3.81 -24.05 -16.58
N ALA A 554 -3.47 -23.22 -17.56
CA ALA A 554 -2.12 -23.19 -18.12
C ALA A 554 -1.08 -22.79 -17.05
N LEU A 555 -1.41 -21.83 -16.17
CA LEU A 555 -0.57 -21.44 -15.02
C LEU A 555 -0.42 -22.56 -13.98
N LEU A 556 -1.51 -23.27 -13.65
CA LEU A 556 -1.49 -24.38 -12.70
C LEU A 556 -0.65 -25.57 -13.22
N ASP A 557 -0.65 -25.77 -14.54
CA ASP A 557 0.11 -26.81 -15.23
C ASP A 557 1.55 -26.39 -15.60
N ASP A 558 1.99 -25.19 -15.20
CA ASP A 558 3.30 -24.61 -15.54
C ASP A 558 3.53 -24.43 -17.06
N ARG A 559 2.45 -24.30 -17.87
CA ARG A 559 2.50 -24.04 -19.31
C ARG A 559 2.55 -22.52 -19.60
N LEU A 560 3.67 -21.88 -19.19
CA LEU A 560 3.79 -20.43 -19.17
C LEU A 560 3.65 -19.77 -20.54
N ASP A 561 4.15 -20.42 -21.62
CA ASP A 561 4.04 -19.89 -22.99
C ASP A 561 2.61 -19.92 -23.50
N GLU A 562 1.88 -20.96 -23.16
CA GLU A 562 0.45 -21.05 -23.48
C GLU A 562 -0.34 -20.02 -22.68
N ALA A 563 -0.07 -19.88 -21.38
CA ALA A 563 -0.71 -18.86 -20.54
C ALA A 563 -0.48 -17.45 -21.10
N GLY A 564 0.75 -17.13 -21.53
CA GLY A 564 1.08 -15.84 -22.15
C GLY A 564 0.31 -15.60 -23.44
N ARG A 565 0.29 -16.56 -24.36
CA ARG A 565 -0.47 -16.46 -25.63
C ARG A 565 -1.96 -16.26 -25.40
N LEU A 566 -2.57 -17.06 -24.52
CA LEU A 566 -3.98 -16.93 -24.17
C LEU A 566 -4.28 -15.57 -23.50
N LEU A 567 -3.35 -15.04 -22.70
CA LEU A 567 -3.51 -13.73 -22.07
C LEU A 567 -3.44 -12.62 -23.13
N ASP A 568 -2.54 -12.71 -24.11
CA ASP A 568 -2.40 -11.71 -25.18
C ASP A 568 -3.65 -11.70 -26.09
N GLU A 569 -4.29 -12.84 -26.32
CA GLU A 569 -5.55 -12.94 -27.06
C GLU A 569 -6.72 -12.22 -26.35
N LEU A 570 -6.62 -12.03 -25.03
CA LEU A 570 -7.62 -11.34 -24.21
C LEU A 570 -7.39 -9.82 -24.13
N ARG A 571 -6.32 -9.31 -24.72
CA ARG A 571 -6.03 -7.86 -24.84
C ARG A 571 -6.55 -7.37 -26.22
N PRO A 572 -7.21 -6.20 -26.33
CA PRO A 572 -7.44 -5.19 -25.29
C PRO A 572 -8.71 -5.46 -24.44
N ALA A 573 -8.63 -5.15 -23.13
CA ALA A 573 -9.80 -5.17 -22.25
C ALA A 573 -10.20 -3.73 -21.93
N ASP A 574 -11.41 -3.35 -22.32
CA ASP A 574 -11.91 -1.99 -22.11
C ASP A 574 -12.39 -1.77 -20.68
N ARG A 575 -12.85 -2.84 -20.01
CA ARG A 575 -13.37 -2.74 -18.64
C ARG A 575 -12.26 -2.71 -17.60
N PRO A 576 -12.32 -1.82 -16.59
CA PRO A 576 -11.32 -1.73 -15.52
C PRO A 576 -11.16 -3.03 -14.73
N ALA A 577 -12.24 -3.73 -14.43
CA ALA A 577 -12.21 -5.02 -13.72
C ALA A 577 -11.47 -6.12 -14.51
N ASP A 578 -11.60 -6.12 -15.82
CA ASP A 578 -10.89 -7.03 -16.71
C ASP A 578 -9.39 -6.72 -16.75
N ARG A 579 -9.03 -5.44 -16.76
CA ARG A 579 -7.64 -4.97 -16.69
C ARG A 579 -6.96 -5.38 -15.38
N LEU A 580 -7.67 -5.34 -14.23
CA LEU A 580 -7.13 -5.84 -12.95
C LEU A 580 -6.75 -7.32 -13.06
N TRP A 581 -7.62 -8.14 -13.62
CA TRP A 581 -7.35 -9.57 -13.78
C TRP A 581 -6.19 -9.83 -14.76
N LEU A 582 -6.16 -9.13 -15.91
CA LEU A 582 -5.09 -9.24 -16.90
C LEU A 582 -3.73 -8.87 -16.29
N LEU A 583 -3.64 -7.74 -15.57
CA LEU A 583 -2.41 -7.31 -14.90
C LEU A 583 -1.95 -8.32 -13.84
N GLY A 584 -2.87 -8.83 -13.02
CA GLY A 584 -2.56 -9.85 -12.03
C GLY A 584 -2.03 -11.15 -12.63
N SER A 585 -2.62 -11.60 -13.75
CA SER A 585 -2.16 -12.78 -14.49
C SER A 585 -0.80 -12.55 -15.16
N ALA A 586 -0.59 -11.37 -15.75
CA ALA A 586 0.70 -10.98 -16.34
C ALA A 586 1.82 -10.97 -15.29
N VAL A 587 1.56 -10.44 -14.10
CA VAL A 587 2.52 -10.48 -12.98
C VAL A 587 2.96 -11.91 -12.67
N GLN A 588 2.01 -12.85 -12.58
CA GLN A 588 2.33 -14.24 -12.28
C GLN A 588 3.17 -14.88 -13.39
N ILE A 589 2.80 -14.68 -14.65
CA ILE A 589 3.55 -15.21 -15.80
C ILE A 589 4.99 -14.68 -15.80
N HIS A 590 5.17 -13.35 -15.68
CA HIS A 590 6.49 -12.73 -15.67
C HIS A 590 7.34 -13.17 -14.48
N ALA A 591 6.73 -13.28 -13.29
CA ALA A 591 7.43 -13.74 -12.10
C ALA A 591 7.92 -15.19 -12.25
N HIS A 592 7.10 -16.10 -12.77
CA HIS A 592 7.49 -17.49 -12.99
C HIS A 592 8.58 -17.63 -14.07
N ARG A 593 8.55 -16.80 -15.11
CA ARG A 593 9.60 -16.74 -16.14
C ARG A 593 10.90 -16.10 -15.66
N GLY A 594 10.93 -15.56 -14.43
CA GLY A 594 12.10 -14.82 -13.91
C GLY A 594 12.28 -13.45 -14.55
N GLU A 595 11.25 -12.85 -15.07
CA GLU A 595 11.22 -11.50 -15.65
C GLU A 595 10.85 -10.46 -14.58
N GLY A 596 11.63 -10.41 -13.50
CA GLY A 596 11.31 -9.69 -12.27
C GLY A 596 10.99 -8.20 -12.47
N SER A 597 11.75 -7.50 -13.32
CA SER A 597 11.50 -6.09 -13.63
C SER A 597 10.15 -5.85 -14.32
N LEU A 598 9.72 -6.78 -15.18
CA LEU A 598 8.41 -6.74 -15.83
C LEU A 598 7.31 -7.00 -14.80
N ALA A 599 7.47 -8.03 -13.99
CA ALA A 599 6.53 -8.36 -12.92
C ALA A 599 6.31 -7.17 -11.98
N CYS A 600 7.36 -6.50 -11.52
CA CYS A 600 7.26 -5.32 -10.66
C CYS A 600 6.55 -4.14 -11.34
N ARG A 601 6.82 -3.88 -12.62
CA ARG A 601 6.11 -2.81 -13.36
C ARG A 601 4.62 -3.08 -13.48
N GLU A 602 4.23 -4.30 -13.85
CA GLU A 602 2.81 -4.67 -13.96
C GLU A 602 2.13 -4.67 -12.59
N ALA A 603 2.83 -5.06 -11.51
CA ALA A 603 2.33 -4.99 -10.15
C ALA A 603 2.08 -3.54 -9.70
N HIS A 604 2.95 -2.60 -10.02
CA HIS A 604 2.72 -1.18 -9.73
C HIS A 604 1.49 -0.63 -10.47
N ARG A 605 1.30 -0.99 -11.75
CA ARG A 605 0.11 -0.63 -12.53
C ARG A 605 -1.16 -1.23 -11.92
N LEU A 606 -1.08 -2.50 -11.51
CA LEU A 606 -2.17 -3.19 -10.84
C LEU A 606 -2.58 -2.50 -9.54
N LEU A 607 -1.61 -2.15 -8.68
CA LEU A 607 -1.88 -1.47 -7.41
C LEU A 607 -2.46 -0.07 -7.62
N ALA A 608 -1.99 0.67 -8.62
CA ALA A 608 -2.54 1.97 -8.98
C ALA A 608 -4.00 1.84 -9.41
N LEU A 609 -4.29 0.97 -10.38
CA LEU A 609 -5.66 0.73 -10.87
C LEU A 609 -6.59 0.21 -9.76
N THR A 610 -6.11 -0.67 -8.88
CA THR A 610 -6.89 -1.16 -7.71
C THR A 610 -7.33 -0.02 -6.82
N ARG A 611 -6.43 0.92 -6.56
CA ARG A 611 -6.68 2.11 -5.74
C ARG A 611 -7.69 3.04 -6.41
N ASP A 612 -7.52 3.30 -7.71
CA ASP A 612 -8.39 4.18 -8.47
C ASP A 612 -9.85 3.66 -8.53
N LEU A 613 -10.01 2.34 -8.58
CA LEU A 613 -11.31 1.68 -8.60
C LEU A 613 -11.90 1.40 -7.21
N GLY A 614 -11.13 1.58 -6.13
CA GLY A 614 -11.54 1.16 -4.79
C GLY A 614 -11.79 -0.35 -4.67
N ALA A 615 -11.15 -1.16 -5.53
CA ALA A 615 -11.33 -2.60 -5.53
C ALA A 615 -10.66 -3.27 -4.32
N SER A 616 -11.06 -4.51 -4.00
CA SER A 616 -10.43 -5.30 -2.94
C SER A 616 -8.91 -5.39 -3.15
N PRO A 617 -8.09 -4.97 -2.17
CA PRO A 617 -6.65 -4.92 -2.34
C PRO A 617 -5.94 -6.27 -2.09
N GLY A 618 -6.62 -7.27 -1.53
CA GLY A 618 -6.03 -8.56 -1.16
C GLY A 618 -5.32 -9.27 -2.33
N PRO A 619 -6.04 -9.65 -3.42
CA PRO A 619 -5.43 -10.28 -4.59
C PRO A 619 -4.35 -9.43 -5.29
N PRO A 620 -4.50 -8.10 -5.47
CA PRO A 620 -3.43 -7.24 -5.96
C PRO A 620 -2.17 -7.26 -5.10
N TRP A 621 -2.29 -7.30 -3.77
CA TRP A 621 -1.11 -7.41 -2.90
C TRP A 621 -0.45 -8.78 -2.97
N TYR A 622 -1.22 -9.86 -3.18
CA TYR A 622 -0.65 -11.18 -3.51
C TYR A 622 0.21 -11.10 -4.78
N ALA A 623 -0.31 -10.49 -5.85
CA ALA A 623 0.45 -10.32 -7.08
C ALA A 623 1.69 -9.44 -6.88
N ALA A 624 1.58 -8.35 -6.11
CA ALA A 624 2.71 -7.48 -5.78
C ALA A 624 3.77 -8.21 -4.94
N ALA A 625 3.39 -9.03 -3.96
CA ALA A 625 4.31 -9.88 -3.20
C ALA A 625 5.05 -10.87 -4.10
N THR A 626 4.33 -11.47 -5.06
CA THR A 626 4.92 -12.38 -6.07
C THR A 626 5.94 -11.65 -6.95
N ALA A 627 5.64 -10.42 -7.38
CA ALA A 627 6.54 -9.60 -8.17
C ALA A 627 7.81 -9.22 -7.39
N GLU A 628 7.66 -8.80 -6.13
CA GLU A 628 8.78 -8.45 -5.26
C GLU A 628 9.71 -9.65 -5.01
N LEU A 629 9.15 -10.85 -4.87
CA LEU A 629 9.95 -12.08 -4.79
C LEU A 629 10.72 -12.33 -6.09
N ALA A 630 10.17 -11.97 -7.24
CA ALA A 630 10.81 -12.20 -8.53
C ALA A 630 11.85 -11.12 -8.91
N GLY A 631 11.71 -9.87 -8.43
CA GLY A 631 12.56 -8.79 -8.91
C GLY A 631 12.72 -7.60 -7.96
N GLY A 632 12.17 -7.67 -6.74
CA GLY A 632 12.23 -6.61 -5.74
C GLY A 632 12.98 -6.99 -4.47
N THR A 633 12.38 -6.75 -3.30
CA THR A 633 12.99 -7.02 -1.99
C THR A 633 12.18 -8.00 -1.16
N LEU A 634 12.85 -8.84 -0.36
CA LEU A 634 12.18 -9.80 0.53
C LEU A 634 11.34 -9.10 1.60
N GLN A 635 11.79 -7.95 2.11
CA GLN A 635 11.06 -7.16 3.10
C GLN A 635 9.76 -6.61 2.52
N GLN A 636 9.80 -6.10 1.29
CA GLN A 636 8.62 -5.58 0.63
C GLN A 636 7.66 -6.71 0.22
N ALA A 637 8.20 -7.86 -0.23
CA ALA A 637 7.41 -9.07 -0.50
C ALA A 637 6.65 -9.53 0.74
N LEU A 638 7.33 -9.61 1.91
CA LEU A 638 6.71 -9.95 3.18
C LEU A 638 5.62 -8.94 3.57
N SER A 639 5.92 -7.64 3.46
CA SER A 639 4.96 -6.58 3.77
C SER A 639 3.69 -6.70 2.93
N TYR A 640 3.81 -6.89 1.60
CA TYR A 640 2.65 -7.06 0.73
C TYR A 640 1.89 -8.37 1.02
N ALA A 641 2.58 -9.45 1.33
CA ALA A 641 1.95 -10.72 1.70
C ALA A 641 1.13 -10.61 3.00
N GLU A 642 1.66 -9.93 4.02
CA GLU A 642 0.96 -9.68 5.29
C GLU A 642 -0.25 -8.76 5.12
N LEU A 643 -0.10 -7.66 4.36
CA LEU A 643 -1.20 -6.76 4.03
C LEU A 643 -2.28 -7.49 3.21
N GLY A 644 -1.86 -8.27 2.22
CA GLY A 644 -2.77 -9.07 1.39
C GLY A 644 -3.55 -10.12 2.18
N SER A 645 -2.88 -10.81 3.10
CA SER A 645 -3.52 -11.77 4.01
C SER A 645 -4.56 -11.09 4.90
N THR A 646 -4.23 -9.94 5.48
CA THR A 646 -5.15 -9.20 6.34
C THR A 646 -6.38 -8.70 5.56
N ALA A 647 -6.18 -8.07 4.40
CA ALA A 647 -7.28 -7.58 3.58
C ALA A 647 -8.19 -8.71 3.09
N SER A 648 -7.59 -9.83 2.67
CA SER A 648 -8.38 -10.98 2.22
C SER A 648 -9.19 -11.62 3.35
N GLN A 649 -8.67 -11.63 4.58
CA GLN A 649 -9.43 -12.06 5.77
C GLN A 649 -10.60 -11.12 6.07
N GLU A 650 -10.39 -9.80 5.98
CA GLU A 650 -11.44 -8.81 6.15
C GLU A 650 -12.55 -8.95 5.10
N ASP A 651 -12.18 -9.31 3.87
CA ASP A 651 -13.10 -9.56 2.76
C ASP A 651 -13.70 -11.00 2.78
N ALA A 652 -13.36 -11.83 3.77
CA ALA A 652 -13.70 -13.25 3.85
C ALA A 652 -13.23 -14.10 2.65
N ASP A 653 -12.24 -13.63 1.87
CA ASP A 653 -11.62 -14.36 0.77
C ASP A 653 -10.55 -15.32 1.31
N SER A 654 -10.98 -16.53 1.67
CA SER A 654 -10.10 -17.55 2.25
C SER A 654 -9.05 -18.07 1.27
N VAL A 655 -9.32 -18.05 -0.03
CA VAL A 655 -8.37 -18.49 -1.07
C VAL A 655 -7.22 -17.51 -1.21
N SER A 656 -7.51 -16.21 -1.35
CA SER A 656 -6.46 -15.19 -1.40
C SER A 656 -5.69 -15.07 -0.07
N THR A 657 -6.36 -15.32 1.06
CA THR A 657 -5.71 -15.42 2.38
C THR A 657 -4.66 -16.55 2.37
N ALA A 658 -5.02 -17.74 1.87
CA ALA A 658 -4.10 -18.87 1.79
C ALA A 658 -2.89 -18.57 0.88
N HIS A 659 -3.11 -17.94 -0.29
CA HIS A 659 -2.04 -17.53 -1.19
C HIS A 659 -1.09 -16.52 -0.53
N CYS A 660 -1.62 -15.49 0.14
CA CYS A 660 -0.81 -14.48 0.82
C CYS A 660 -0.01 -15.07 1.99
N LEU A 661 -0.62 -15.92 2.82
CA LEU A 661 0.06 -16.61 3.90
C LEU A 661 1.15 -17.56 3.38
N HIS A 662 0.94 -18.24 2.25
CA HIS A 662 1.98 -19.05 1.61
C HIS A 662 3.20 -18.19 1.24
N LEU A 663 3.00 -17.05 0.55
CA LEU A 663 4.11 -16.15 0.23
C LEU A 663 4.79 -15.57 1.48
N SER A 664 4.02 -15.23 2.52
CA SER A 664 4.57 -14.82 3.81
C SER A 664 5.47 -15.90 4.40
N GLY A 665 4.99 -17.14 4.50
CA GLY A 665 5.75 -18.28 5.01
C GLY A 665 7.01 -18.58 4.20
N MET A 666 6.90 -18.58 2.86
CA MET A 666 8.04 -18.77 1.97
C MET A 666 9.08 -17.64 2.13
N THR A 667 8.63 -16.38 2.20
CA THR A 667 9.51 -15.23 2.38
C THR A 667 10.22 -15.28 3.74
N ARG A 668 9.52 -15.66 4.81
CA ARG A 668 10.09 -15.87 6.15
C ARG A 668 11.16 -16.97 6.16
N LEU A 669 10.95 -18.06 5.40
CA LEU A 669 11.99 -19.09 5.23
C LEU A 669 13.26 -18.51 4.60
N LEU A 670 13.12 -17.69 3.56
CA LEU A 670 14.25 -17.01 2.92
C LEU A 670 14.96 -16.04 3.87
N LEU A 671 14.20 -15.39 4.77
CA LEU A 671 14.71 -14.49 5.82
C LEU A 671 15.21 -15.23 7.07
N ARG A 672 15.16 -16.57 7.10
CA ARG A 672 15.56 -17.41 8.24
C ARG A 672 14.66 -17.29 9.48
N ASP A 673 13.46 -16.74 9.35
CA ASP A 673 12.42 -16.77 10.39
C ASP A 673 11.63 -18.09 10.31
N VAL A 674 12.22 -19.16 10.83
CA VAL A 674 11.63 -20.52 10.77
C VAL A 674 10.31 -20.60 11.57
N GLY A 675 10.26 -19.94 12.73
CA GLY A 675 9.07 -19.97 13.60
C GLY A 675 7.87 -19.29 12.95
N GLY A 676 8.06 -18.09 12.39
CA GLY A 676 7.03 -17.36 11.67
C GLY A 676 6.60 -18.09 10.39
N ALA A 677 7.57 -18.65 9.64
CA ALA A 677 7.29 -19.43 8.45
C ALA A 677 6.40 -20.65 8.73
N LEU A 678 6.76 -21.43 9.76
CA LEU A 678 5.99 -22.61 10.16
C LEU A 678 4.57 -22.23 10.59
N ALA A 679 4.40 -21.18 11.38
CA ALA A 679 3.10 -20.70 11.81
C ALA A 679 2.20 -20.33 10.62
N ASP A 680 2.73 -19.55 9.66
CA ASP A 680 1.97 -19.15 8.47
C ASP A 680 1.61 -20.36 7.59
N LEU A 681 2.56 -21.26 7.32
CA LEU A 681 2.34 -22.42 6.44
C LEU A 681 1.39 -23.48 7.04
N LEU A 682 1.38 -23.64 8.36
CA LEU A 682 0.37 -24.47 9.05
C LEU A 682 -1.03 -23.88 8.91
N ARG A 683 -1.16 -22.54 9.02
CA ARG A 683 -2.44 -21.87 8.76
C ARG A 683 -2.89 -22.04 7.31
N VAL A 684 -1.98 -22.02 6.33
CA VAL A 684 -2.30 -22.32 4.92
C VAL A 684 -2.88 -23.71 4.79
N ARG A 685 -2.23 -24.71 5.39
CA ARG A 685 -2.74 -26.10 5.40
C ARG A 685 -4.17 -26.18 5.92
N ASP A 686 -4.43 -25.57 7.07
CA ASP A 686 -5.75 -25.59 7.71
C ASP A 686 -6.82 -24.86 6.86
N LEU A 687 -6.44 -23.77 6.18
CA LEU A 687 -7.32 -23.07 5.24
C LEU A 687 -7.62 -23.91 3.99
N VAL A 688 -6.60 -24.49 3.37
CA VAL A 688 -6.73 -25.33 2.16
C VAL A 688 -7.61 -26.53 2.42
N GLN A 689 -7.42 -27.20 3.58
CA GLN A 689 -8.29 -28.30 4.01
C GLN A 689 -9.73 -27.85 4.26
N GLY A 690 -9.91 -26.72 4.94
CA GLY A 690 -11.22 -26.14 5.21
C GLY A 690 -11.96 -25.63 3.96
N LEU A 691 -11.24 -25.29 2.89
CA LEU A 691 -11.79 -24.96 1.58
C LEU A 691 -12.15 -26.19 0.75
N GLY A 692 -11.65 -27.38 1.12
CA GLY A 692 -11.82 -28.59 0.32
C GLY A 692 -11.00 -28.58 -0.97
N ILE A 693 -9.89 -27.84 -1.00
CA ILE A 693 -8.94 -27.81 -2.11
C ILE A 693 -8.06 -29.05 -2.03
N VAL A 694 -8.10 -29.88 -3.06
CA VAL A 694 -7.34 -31.14 -3.17
C VAL A 694 -6.13 -30.96 -4.10
N ASP A 695 -6.27 -30.14 -5.15
CA ASP A 695 -5.20 -29.91 -6.12
C ASP A 695 -4.04 -29.12 -5.48
N PRO A 696 -2.83 -29.71 -5.32
CA PRO A 696 -1.70 -29.04 -4.70
C PRO A 696 -1.07 -27.94 -5.56
N ALA A 697 -1.48 -27.79 -6.82
CA ALA A 697 -1.06 -26.69 -7.69
C ALA A 697 -1.82 -25.39 -7.41
N GLU A 698 -2.98 -25.45 -6.76
CA GLU A 698 -3.80 -24.27 -6.42
C GLU A 698 -3.09 -23.36 -5.42
N VAL A 699 -2.56 -23.94 -4.34
CA VAL A 699 -1.70 -23.26 -3.36
C VAL A 699 -0.49 -24.16 -3.13
N ARG A 700 0.68 -23.76 -3.65
CA ARG A 700 1.89 -24.60 -3.72
C ARG A 700 2.69 -24.59 -2.43
N TYR A 701 2.06 -24.71 -1.27
CA TYR A 701 2.67 -24.55 0.05
C TYR A 701 3.34 -25.82 0.60
N ASP A 702 2.99 -27.01 0.12
CA ASP A 702 3.39 -28.30 0.74
C ASP A 702 4.91 -28.46 0.81
N ALA A 703 5.66 -28.10 -0.24
CA ALA A 703 7.12 -28.20 -0.24
C ALA A 703 7.78 -27.20 0.71
N ASP A 704 7.23 -25.98 0.80
CA ASP A 704 7.72 -24.95 1.72
C ASP A 704 7.39 -25.30 3.18
N LEU A 705 6.22 -25.91 3.44
CA LEU A 705 5.87 -26.44 4.76
C LEU A 705 6.82 -27.58 5.18
N ALA A 706 7.14 -28.50 4.25
CA ALA A 706 8.10 -29.57 4.52
C ALA A 706 9.50 -29.00 4.83
N GLU A 707 9.92 -27.95 4.11
CA GLU A 707 11.18 -27.23 4.40
C GLU A 707 11.17 -26.54 5.77
N ALA A 708 10.05 -25.91 6.15
CA ALA A 708 9.90 -25.27 7.46
C ALA A 708 9.93 -26.29 8.60
N LEU A 709 9.23 -27.42 8.44
CA LEU A 709 9.24 -28.53 9.40
C LEU A 709 10.64 -29.13 9.53
N PHE A 710 11.34 -29.34 8.42
CA PHE A 710 12.73 -29.78 8.40
C PHE A 710 13.64 -28.79 9.14
N ALA A 711 13.50 -27.50 8.88
CA ALA A 711 14.30 -26.46 9.55
C ALA A 711 14.00 -26.36 11.06
N ALA A 712 12.78 -26.68 11.47
CA ALA A 712 12.36 -26.79 12.88
C ALA A 712 12.82 -28.10 13.55
N GLY A 713 13.38 -29.05 12.80
CA GLY A 713 13.87 -30.35 13.31
C GLY A 713 12.83 -31.49 13.29
N ASP A 714 11.61 -31.25 12.79
CA ASP A 714 10.57 -32.29 12.70
C ASP A 714 10.63 -32.99 11.33
N ILE A 715 11.68 -33.79 11.13
CA ILE A 715 11.89 -34.53 9.88
C ILE A 715 10.74 -35.53 9.60
N PRO A 716 10.20 -36.25 10.58
CA PRO A 716 9.06 -37.15 10.33
C PRO A 716 7.82 -36.45 9.81
N ALA A 717 7.49 -35.26 10.32
CA ALA A 717 6.36 -34.47 9.83
C ALA A 717 6.63 -33.93 8.42
N ALA A 718 7.88 -33.51 8.14
CA ALA A 718 8.28 -33.07 6.79
C ALA A 718 8.07 -34.18 5.75
N MET A 719 8.54 -35.40 6.07
CA MET A 719 8.38 -36.56 5.17
C MET A 719 6.90 -36.98 4.96
N ARG A 720 6.09 -36.92 6.01
CA ARG A 720 4.63 -37.17 5.86
C ARG A 720 3.99 -36.12 4.94
N THR A 721 4.33 -34.83 5.12
CA THR A 721 3.82 -33.74 4.27
C THR A 721 4.22 -33.97 2.81
N VAL A 722 5.48 -34.34 2.54
CA VAL A 722 5.94 -34.68 1.18
C VAL A 722 5.16 -35.85 0.60
N ALA A 723 5.00 -36.96 1.35
CA ALA A 723 4.35 -38.16 0.86
C ALA A 723 2.87 -37.92 0.52
N ASP A 724 2.15 -37.19 1.38
CA ASP A 724 0.74 -36.88 1.15
C ASP A 724 0.53 -35.95 -0.05
N ALA A 725 1.37 -34.91 -0.22
CA ALA A 725 1.32 -33.99 -1.34
C ALA A 725 1.75 -34.68 -2.66
N ARG A 726 2.76 -35.55 -2.60
CA ARG A 726 3.25 -36.33 -3.76
C ARG A 726 2.15 -37.19 -4.36
N ARG A 727 1.43 -37.97 -3.54
CA ARG A 727 0.32 -38.82 -3.99
C ARG A 727 -0.70 -37.99 -4.80
N ARG A 728 -1.17 -36.84 -4.24
CA ARG A 728 -2.11 -35.93 -4.93
C ARG A 728 -1.53 -35.33 -6.21
N ALA A 729 -0.26 -34.95 -6.19
CA ALA A 729 0.41 -34.36 -7.33
C ALA A 729 0.65 -35.36 -8.47
N GLU A 730 0.93 -36.63 -8.17
CA GLU A 730 1.07 -37.73 -9.14
C GLU A 730 -0.26 -38.06 -9.81
N GLU A 731 -1.36 -38.21 -9.01
CA GLU A 731 -2.71 -38.45 -9.52
C GLU A 731 -3.17 -37.35 -10.48
N LEU A 732 -2.81 -36.12 -10.24
CA LEU A 732 -3.20 -34.92 -11.03
C LEU A 732 -2.14 -34.48 -12.06
N GLY A 733 -1.00 -35.15 -12.15
CA GLY A 733 0.07 -34.85 -13.09
C GLY A 733 0.77 -33.51 -12.87
N ARG A 734 0.89 -33.01 -11.63
CA ARG A 734 1.42 -31.69 -11.27
C ARG A 734 2.94 -31.67 -11.20
N ARG A 735 3.61 -31.57 -12.37
CA ARG A 735 5.07 -31.72 -12.52
C ARG A 735 5.88 -30.73 -11.72
N GLY A 736 5.50 -29.44 -11.69
CA GLY A 736 6.22 -28.40 -10.93
C GLY A 736 6.10 -28.60 -9.43
N VAL A 737 4.93 -29.08 -8.96
CA VAL A 737 4.74 -29.45 -7.54
C VAL A 737 5.64 -30.64 -7.18
N LEU A 738 5.66 -31.70 -8.00
CA LEU A 738 6.53 -32.86 -7.78
C LEU A 738 8.01 -32.47 -7.69
N ALA A 739 8.47 -31.57 -8.56
CA ALA A 739 9.84 -31.08 -8.51
C ALA A 739 10.16 -30.26 -7.24
N SER A 740 9.19 -29.47 -6.73
CA SER A 740 9.34 -28.77 -5.47
C SER A 740 9.42 -29.76 -4.26
N LEU A 741 8.60 -30.81 -4.29
CA LEU A 741 8.61 -31.86 -3.30
C LEU A 741 9.91 -32.66 -3.32
N ASP A 742 10.46 -32.97 -4.51
CA ASP A 742 11.78 -33.61 -4.67
C ASP A 742 12.88 -32.80 -3.98
N ARG A 743 12.84 -31.47 -4.10
CA ARG A 743 13.77 -30.55 -3.45
C ARG A 743 13.66 -30.62 -1.93
N ALA A 744 12.44 -30.61 -1.39
CA ALA A 744 12.20 -30.69 0.05
C ALA A 744 12.59 -32.06 0.63
N GLU A 745 12.25 -33.14 -0.08
CA GLU A 745 12.59 -34.52 0.33
C GLU A 745 14.11 -34.75 0.34
N ALA A 746 14.85 -34.18 -0.60
CA ALA A 746 16.30 -34.26 -0.65
C ALA A 746 16.98 -33.71 0.62
N LEU A 747 16.42 -32.69 1.28
CA LEU A 747 16.91 -32.18 2.56
C LEU A 747 16.76 -33.21 3.68
N CYS A 748 15.65 -33.94 3.70
CA CYS A 748 15.37 -34.96 4.69
C CYS A 748 16.33 -36.18 4.52
N HIS A 749 16.53 -36.65 3.30
CA HIS A 749 17.51 -37.71 2.99
C HIS A 749 18.94 -37.28 3.36
N ALA A 750 19.32 -36.04 3.02
CA ALA A 750 20.65 -35.54 3.38
C ALA A 750 20.88 -35.47 4.90
N ALA A 751 19.83 -35.19 5.69
CA ALA A 751 19.92 -35.22 7.16
C ALA A 751 20.07 -36.64 7.73
N ALA A 752 19.51 -37.63 7.04
CA ALA A 752 19.70 -39.05 7.37
C ALA A 752 21.08 -39.59 6.91
N GLY A 753 21.88 -38.78 6.20
CA GLY A 753 23.14 -39.19 5.60
C GLY A 753 23.00 -39.91 4.26
N GLU A 754 21.83 -39.96 3.69
CA GLU A 754 21.49 -40.60 2.42
C GLU A 754 21.73 -39.65 1.24
N PHE A 755 23.02 -39.38 0.96
CA PHE A 755 23.39 -38.35 -0.04
C PHE A 755 23.08 -38.74 -1.48
N SER A 756 23.14 -40.05 -1.84
CA SER A 756 22.84 -40.50 -3.21
C SER A 756 21.38 -40.32 -3.60
N PRO A 757 20.39 -40.75 -2.80
CA PRO A 757 19.00 -40.42 -3.02
C PRO A 757 18.73 -38.91 -3.09
N ALA A 758 19.30 -38.11 -2.18
CA ALA A 758 19.18 -36.66 -2.20
C ALA A 758 19.65 -36.03 -3.50
N GLU A 759 20.81 -36.46 -4.03
CA GLU A 759 21.38 -35.96 -5.26
C GLU A 759 20.50 -36.31 -6.49
N GLU A 760 19.95 -37.53 -6.55
CA GLU A 760 19.06 -37.92 -7.65
C GLU A 760 17.74 -37.15 -7.66
N LEU A 761 17.17 -36.89 -6.47
CA LEU A 761 15.99 -36.04 -6.32
C LEU A 761 16.27 -34.62 -6.83
N LEU A 762 17.41 -34.01 -6.45
CA LEU A 762 17.79 -32.66 -6.88
C LEU A 762 18.06 -32.60 -8.39
N LYS A 763 18.70 -33.61 -8.98
CA LYS A 763 18.89 -33.71 -10.43
C LYS A 763 17.56 -33.80 -11.17
N ARG A 764 16.59 -34.57 -10.65
CA ARG A 764 15.26 -34.70 -11.22
C ARG A 764 14.48 -33.39 -11.15
N ALA A 765 14.52 -32.71 -9.99
CA ALA A 765 13.90 -31.41 -9.79
C ALA A 765 14.48 -30.36 -10.76
N MET A 766 15.81 -30.29 -10.90
CA MET A 766 16.50 -29.39 -11.80
C MET A 766 16.04 -29.57 -13.25
N ARG A 767 16.13 -30.81 -13.76
CA ARG A 767 15.69 -31.12 -15.15
C ARG A 767 14.23 -30.74 -15.38
N THR A 768 13.38 -30.88 -14.37
CA THR A 768 11.96 -30.54 -14.49
C THR A 768 11.76 -29.03 -14.56
N PHE A 769 12.38 -28.24 -13.66
CA PHE A 769 12.25 -26.79 -13.67
C PHE A 769 12.92 -26.12 -14.88
N GLU A 770 14.00 -26.68 -15.39
CA GLU A 770 14.62 -26.24 -16.66
C GLU A 770 13.65 -26.41 -17.83
N ARG A 771 12.98 -27.57 -17.93
CA ARG A 771 11.97 -27.83 -18.98
C ARG A 771 10.71 -26.97 -18.83
N LEU A 772 10.33 -26.62 -17.61
CA LEU A 772 9.16 -25.79 -17.34
C LEU A 772 9.46 -24.28 -17.47
N GLY A 773 10.74 -23.89 -17.63
CA GLY A 773 11.13 -22.49 -17.74
C GLY A 773 11.02 -21.70 -16.42
N HIS A 774 11.30 -22.31 -15.27
CA HIS A 774 11.24 -21.71 -13.94
C HIS A 774 12.62 -21.40 -13.34
N PRO A 775 13.32 -20.34 -13.76
CA PRO A 775 14.69 -20.07 -13.36
C PRO A 775 14.86 -19.86 -11.86
N LEU A 776 13.89 -19.21 -11.19
CA LEU A 776 13.96 -19.00 -9.73
C LEU A 776 13.92 -20.34 -8.97
N GLN A 777 13.13 -21.28 -9.45
CA GLN A 777 13.09 -22.62 -8.85
C GLN A 777 14.37 -23.41 -9.11
N CYS A 778 14.98 -23.27 -10.31
CA CYS A 778 16.32 -23.80 -10.58
C CYS A 778 17.34 -23.25 -9.58
N GLY A 779 17.31 -21.95 -9.32
CA GLY A 779 18.17 -21.31 -8.31
C GLY A 779 17.95 -21.91 -6.91
N ARG A 780 16.68 -22.13 -6.48
CA ARG A 780 16.37 -22.79 -5.21
C ARG A 780 16.91 -24.22 -5.13
N VAL A 781 16.79 -25.01 -6.19
CA VAL A 781 17.37 -26.37 -6.25
C VAL A 781 18.88 -26.31 -6.07
N LEU A 782 19.59 -25.37 -6.71
CA LEU A 782 21.03 -25.19 -6.55
C LEU A 782 21.41 -24.82 -5.10
N LEU A 783 20.65 -23.93 -4.44
CA LEU A 783 20.86 -23.58 -3.04
C LEU A 783 20.67 -24.78 -2.12
N THR A 784 19.63 -25.58 -2.37
CA THR A 784 19.39 -26.81 -1.61
C THR A 784 20.52 -27.81 -1.84
N HIS A 785 20.97 -27.97 -3.09
CA HIS A 785 22.10 -28.83 -3.41
C HIS A 785 23.39 -28.35 -2.73
N SER A 786 23.64 -27.05 -2.69
CA SER A 786 24.75 -26.48 -1.92
C SER A 786 24.67 -26.84 -0.43
N SER A 787 23.50 -26.78 0.17
CA SER A 787 23.28 -27.19 1.58
C SER A 787 23.55 -28.69 1.80
N VAL A 788 23.16 -29.54 0.87
CA VAL A 788 23.44 -30.98 0.90
C VAL A 788 24.95 -31.25 0.81
N GLU A 789 25.67 -30.59 -0.09
CA GLU A 789 27.12 -30.73 -0.23
C GLU A 789 27.88 -30.15 0.99
N GLN A 790 27.38 -29.12 1.66
CA GLN A 790 27.92 -28.66 2.94
C GLN A 790 27.81 -29.73 4.03
N ARG A 791 26.64 -30.39 4.15
CA ARG A 791 26.44 -31.53 5.08
C ARG A 791 27.33 -32.70 4.75
N ARG A 792 27.56 -32.95 3.46
CA ARG A 792 28.49 -33.99 2.95
C ARG A 792 29.97 -33.62 3.14
N ARG A 793 30.26 -32.46 3.76
CA ARG A 793 31.61 -31.91 4.02
C ARG A 793 32.41 -31.64 2.74
N ARG A 794 31.71 -31.18 1.66
CA ARG A 794 32.34 -30.78 0.39
C ARG A 794 32.20 -29.28 0.15
N PRO A 795 32.90 -28.41 0.89
CA PRO A 795 32.68 -26.97 0.88
C PRO A 795 33.07 -26.31 -0.45
N ALA A 796 33.99 -26.88 -1.21
CA ALA A 796 34.36 -26.36 -2.53
C ALA A 796 33.18 -26.50 -3.52
N ARG A 797 32.56 -27.69 -3.57
CA ARG A 797 31.39 -27.95 -4.43
C ARG A 797 30.17 -27.13 -3.99
N ALA A 798 29.97 -26.99 -2.69
CA ALA A 798 28.88 -26.16 -2.17
C ALA A 798 29.02 -24.70 -2.60
N ARG A 799 30.23 -24.13 -2.58
CA ARG A 799 30.51 -22.75 -3.05
C ARG A 799 30.30 -22.60 -4.57
N GLU A 800 30.68 -23.59 -5.36
CA GLU A 800 30.44 -23.60 -6.80
C GLU A 800 28.95 -23.58 -7.12
N LEU A 801 28.16 -24.45 -6.46
CA LEU A 801 26.70 -24.50 -6.63
C LEU A 801 26.04 -23.19 -6.20
N GLN A 802 26.50 -22.58 -5.12
CA GLN A 802 26.01 -21.29 -4.67
C GLN A 802 26.33 -20.18 -5.67
N ALA A 803 27.56 -20.11 -6.20
CA ALA A 803 27.91 -19.14 -7.23
C ALA A 803 27.09 -19.32 -8.50
N THR A 804 26.76 -20.58 -8.87
CA THR A 804 25.86 -20.88 -9.99
C THR A 804 24.45 -20.37 -9.70
N ALA A 805 23.91 -20.59 -8.50
CA ALA A 805 22.60 -20.08 -8.08
C ALA A 805 22.56 -18.55 -8.13
N ASP A 806 23.58 -17.87 -7.61
CA ASP A 806 23.72 -16.42 -7.66
C ASP A 806 23.70 -15.89 -9.10
N GLY A 807 24.32 -16.62 -10.03
CA GLY A 807 24.28 -16.32 -11.46
C GLY A 807 22.88 -16.45 -12.06
N VAL A 808 22.13 -17.48 -11.65
CA VAL A 808 20.73 -17.69 -12.08
C VAL A 808 19.84 -16.55 -11.56
N PHE A 809 19.91 -16.23 -10.27
CA PHE A 809 19.09 -15.17 -9.69
C PHE A 809 19.39 -13.79 -10.27
N ARG A 810 20.66 -13.46 -10.50
CA ARG A 810 21.04 -12.20 -11.16
C ARG A 810 20.47 -12.07 -12.56
N ARG A 811 20.53 -13.14 -13.37
CA ARG A 811 19.94 -13.15 -14.72
C ARG A 811 18.43 -13.01 -14.69
N ALA A 812 17.77 -13.59 -13.70
CA ALA A 812 16.33 -13.49 -13.48
C ALA A 812 15.90 -12.16 -12.83
N GLY A 813 16.83 -11.29 -12.42
CA GLY A 813 16.53 -10.05 -11.74
C GLY A 813 16.15 -10.19 -10.26
N ALA A 814 16.41 -11.35 -9.66
CA ALA A 814 16.07 -11.68 -8.26
C ALA A 814 17.33 -11.95 -7.39
N PRO A 815 18.25 -11.01 -7.23
CA PRO A 815 19.55 -11.25 -6.60
C PRO A 815 19.46 -11.62 -5.10
N LEU A 816 18.33 -11.39 -4.47
CA LEU A 816 18.13 -11.50 -3.02
C LEU A 816 17.76 -12.91 -2.54
N TRP A 817 17.52 -13.86 -3.45
CA TRP A 817 17.29 -15.26 -3.07
C TRP A 817 18.57 -15.99 -2.67
N ALA A 818 19.72 -15.47 -3.07
CA ALA A 818 20.98 -15.94 -2.53
C ALA A 818 21.09 -15.53 -1.05
N PRO A 819 21.50 -16.43 -0.16
CA PRO A 819 21.81 -16.01 1.21
C PRO A 819 22.78 -14.83 1.11
N ALA A 820 22.44 -13.73 1.78
CA ALA A 820 23.33 -12.57 1.82
C ALA A 820 24.73 -13.08 2.13
N ARG A 821 25.65 -12.93 1.18
CA ARG A 821 27.07 -13.03 1.51
C ARG A 821 27.28 -12.05 2.65
N PRO A 822 28.01 -12.41 3.68
CA PRO A 822 28.47 -11.43 4.67
C PRO A 822 29.36 -10.34 4.03
N ASP A 823 29.36 -10.17 2.74
CA ASP A 823 30.22 -9.27 1.95
C ASP A 823 29.63 -7.86 1.72
N GLY A 824 28.57 -7.50 2.45
CA GLY A 824 28.05 -6.14 2.49
C GLY A 824 28.22 -5.44 3.83
N ALA A 825 28.40 -6.16 4.91
CA ALA A 825 29.05 -5.64 6.10
C ALA A 825 30.55 -5.66 5.82
N ARG A 826 31.22 -4.52 5.69
CA ARG A 826 32.66 -4.46 5.86
C ARG A 826 32.94 -5.27 7.11
N VAL A 827 33.50 -6.50 6.95
CA VAL A 827 34.03 -7.26 8.08
C VAL A 827 34.95 -6.27 8.75
N PRO A 828 34.70 -5.87 9.99
CA PRO A 828 35.59 -4.95 10.68
C PRO A 828 37.00 -5.48 10.49
N VAL A 829 37.94 -4.63 10.13
CA VAL A 829 39.31 -5.01 9.73
C VAL A 829 39.93 -5.97 10.77
N TRP A 830 39.50 -5.85 12.03
CA TRP A 830 39.92 -6.71 13.14
C TRP A 830 39.36 -8.16 13.08
N LEU A 831 38.28 -8.43 12.35
CA LEU A 831 37.72 -9.79 12.19
C LEU A 831 38.31 -10.54 10.98
N ALA A 832 39.02 -9.86 10.09
CA ALA A 832 39.51 -10.44 8.83
C ALA A 832 40.55 -11.56 9.02
N GLY A 833 41.25 -11.60 10.17
CA GLY A 833 42.25 -12.65 10.52
C GLY A 833 41.72 -13.80 11.34
N LEU A 834 40.44 -13.80 11.75
CA LEU A 834 39.87 -14.83 12.62
C LEU A 834 39.16 -15.93 11.82
N THR A 835 39.25 -17.17 12.29
CA THR A 835 38.42 -18.27 11.79
C THR A 835 36.95 -18.07 12.19
N ASP A 836 36.01 -18.75 11.52
CA ASP A 836 34.57 -18.62 11.83
C ASP A 836 34.22 -18.98 13.29
N ALA A 837 34.92 -19.97 13.85
CA ALA A 837 34.75 -20.33 15.25
C ALA A 837 35.31 -19.25 16.20
N GLU A 838 36.50 -18.69 15.88
CA GLU A 838 37.08 -17.58 16.64
C GLU A 838 36.24 -16.31 16.53
N ARG A 839 35.66 -16.05 15.39
CA ARG A 839 34.77 -14.90 15.14
C ARG A 839 33.52 -14.99 16.01
N ARG A 840 32.82 -16.14 16.05
CA ARG A 840 31.68 -16.36 16.94
C ARG A 840 32.00 -16.17 18.41
N VAL A 841 33.18 -16.66 18.84
CA VAL A 841 33.63 -16.43 20.23
C VAL A 841 33.88 -14.95 20.47
N ALA A 842 34.54 -14.24 19.55
CA ALA A 842 34.79 -12.79 19.65
C ALA A 842 33.49 -11.98 19.70
N GLU A 843 32.49 -12.28 18.85
CA GLU A 843 31.17 -11.63 18.83
C GLU A 843 30.46 -11.78 20.19
N LEU A 844 30.41 -12.99 20.75
CA LEU A 844 29.79 -13.23 22.07
C LEU A 844 30.55 -12.55 23.23
N VAL A 845 31.84 -12.37 23.07
CA VAL A 845 32.66 -11.59 24.04
C VAL A 845 32.26 -10.11 23.98
N THR A 846 32.02 -9.56 22.80
CA THR A 846 31.63 -8.15 22.64
C THR A 846 30.20 -7.88 23.10
N GLU A 847 29.34 -8.89 23.12
CA GLU A 847 28.02 -8.86 23.78
C GLU A 847 28.12 -8.90 25.33
N GLY A 848 29.29 -8.98 25.88
CA GLY A 848 29.50 -9.01 27.34
C GLY A 848 29.34 -10.38 28.01
N ARG A 849 29.18 -11.49 27.24
CA ARG A 849 28.89 -12.84 27.78
C ARG A 849 30.14 -13.45 28.46
N GLY A 850 29.96 -14.06 29.61
CA GLY A 850 31.02 -14.82 30.31
C GLY A 850 31.48 -16.08 29.56
N ASN A 851 32.70 -16.62 29.87
CA ASN A 851 33.20 -17.82 29.19
C ASN A 851 32.28 -19.05 29.34
N ARG A 852 31.55 -19.16 30.46
CA ARG A 852 30.58 -20.23 30.71
C ARG A 852 29.35 -20.06 29.78
N ASP A 853 28.88 -18.85 29.61
CA ASP A 853 27.72 -18.55 28.74
C ASP A 853 28.07 -18.75 27.28
N ILE A 854 29.29 -18.37 26.87
CA ILE A 854 29.83 -18.61 25.51
C ILE A 854 29.97 -20.12 25.27
N ALA A 855 30.49 -20.87 26.25
CA ALA A 855 30.63 -22.32 26.14
C ALA A 855 29.28 -23.01 26.00
N ALA A 856 28.26 -22.57 26.75
CA ALA A 856 26.89 -23.07 26.66
C ALA A 856 26.27 -22.69 25.30
N ALA A 857 26.41 -21.44 24.83
CA ALA A 857 25.84 -20.96 23.58
C ALA A 857 26.44 -21.64 22.33
N LEU A 858 27.71 -22.04 22.41
CA LEU A 858 28.43 -22.69 21.30
C LEU A 858 28.54 -24.23 21.44
N TYR A 859 27.95 -24.79 22.48
CA TYR A 859 27.98 -26.22 22.79
C TYR A 859 29.45 -26.80 22.86
N VAL A 860 30.37 -26.04 23.48
CA VAL A 860 31.77 -26.40 23.64
C VAL A 860 32.18 -26.33 25.11
N SER A 861 33.36 -26.88 25.46
CA SER A 861 33.87 -26.75 26.81
C SER A 861 34.40 -25.34 27.09
N VAL A 862 34.37 -24.90 28.38
CA VAL A 862 34.97 -23.63 28.79
C VAL A 862 36.45 -23.53 28.40
N LYS A 863 37.18 -24.65 28.52
CA LYS A 863 38.59 -24.75 28.07
C LYS A 863 38.74 -24.47 26.56
N THR A 864 37.77 -24.89 25.75
CA THR A 864 37.77 -24.63 24.30
C THR A 864 37.60 -23.13 24.02
N VAL A 865 36.74 -22.47 24.79
CA VAL A 865 36.54 -21.01 24.70
C VAL A 865 37.79 -20.26 25.13
N GLU A 866 38.44 -20.65 26.20
CA GLU A 866 39.69 -20.05 26.69
C GLU A 866 40.85 -20.22 25.70
N ALA A 867 40.95 -21.39 25.09
CA ALA A 867 41.93 -21.64 24.04
C ALA A 867 41.66 -20.82 22.78
N ALA A 868 40.38 -20.62 22.42
CA ALA A 868 39.98 -19.76 21.33
C ALA A 868 40.31 -18.29 21.65
N LEU A 869 39.99 -17.80 22.83
CA LEU A 869 40.31 -16.43 23.26
C LEU A 869 41.81 -16.16 23.25
N THR A 870 42.64 -17.11 23.68
CA THR A 870 44.10 -17.00 23.62
C THR A 870 44.58 -16.83 22.18
N ARG A 871 44.01 -17.57 21.23
CA ARG A 871 44.35 -17.45 19.82
C ARG A 871 43.84 -16.11 19.24
N ILE A 872 42.65 -15.68 19.61
CA ILE A 872 42.06 -14.39 19.20
C ILE A 872 42.94 -13.25 19.69
N TYR A 873 43.33 -13.26 20.97
CA TYR A 873 44.19 -12.20 21.51
C TYR A 873 45.53 -12.10 20.79
N ARG A 874 46.13 -13.24 20.48
CA ARG A 874 47.39 -13.27 19.72
C ARG A 874 47.22 -12.79 18.28
N LYS A 875 46.11 -13.15 17.61
CA LYS A 875 45.86 -12.76 16.21
C LYS A 875 45.51 -11.29 16.05
N LEU A 876 44.87 -10.70 17.06
CA LEU A 876 44.42 -9.30 17.04
C LEU A 876 45.40 -8.38 17.80
N ASP A 877 46.51 -8.91 18.31
CA ASP A 877 47.48 -8.18 19.14
C ASP A 877 46.83 -7.42 20.31
N VAL A 878 45.86 -8.10 20.99
CA VAL A 878 45.21 -7.59 22.19
C VAL A 878 45.56 -8.39 23.41
N ARG A 879 45.73 -7.74 24.56
CA ARG A 879 46.25 -8.36 25.80
C ARG A 879 45.17 -8.83 26.75
N SER A 880 43.90 -8.46 26.53
CA SER A 880 42.84 -8.83 27.47
C SER A 880 41.47 -8.72 26.80
N ARG A 881 40.43 -9.28 27.46
CA ARG A 881 39.02 -9.17 27.07
C ARG A 881 38.60 -7.71 26.98
N VAL A 882 39.03 -6.85 27.90
CA VAL A 882 38.72 -5.41 27.90
C VAL A 882 39.34 -4.72 26.68
N HIS A 883 40.56 -5.10 26.30
CA HIS A 883 41.19 -4.59 25.07
C HIS A 883 40.48 -5.04 23.81
N LEU A 884 39.93 -6.26 23.76
CA LEU A 884 39.12 -6.74 22.65
C LEU A 884 37.81 -5.95 22.53
N MET A 885 37.15 -5.70 23.66
CA MET A 885 35.92 -4.85 23.68
C MET A 885 36.22 -3.39 23.26
N ALA A 886 37.34 -2.81 23.69
CA ALA A 886 37.76 -1.47 23.32
C ALA A 886 38.14 -1.34 21.83
N LEU A 887 38.69 -2.39 21.24
CA LEU A 887 39.00 -2.44 19.79
C LEU A 887 37.72 -2.34 18.96
N VAL A 888 36.68 -3.05 19.36
CA VAL A 888 35.38 -3.06 18.71
C VAL A 888 34.67 -1.72 18.85
N GLN A 889 34.77 -1.06 20.00
CA GLN A 889 34.20 0.27 20.20
C GLN A 889 34.90 1.33 19.36
N LYS A 890 36.20 1.22 19.13
CA LYS A 890 36.97 2.13 18.27
C LYS A 890 36.58 2.01 16.79
N ASP A 891 36.39 0.79 16.26
CA ASP A 891 35.99 0.57 14.87
C ASP A 891 34.51 0.90 14.63
N GLY A 892 33.66 0.75 15.65
CA GLY A 892 32.26 1.19 15.60
C GLY A 892 32.11 2.72 15.43
N HIS A 893 33.11 3.50 15.87
CA HIS A 893 33.16 4.94 15.65
C HIS A 893 33.70 5.33 14.25
N HIS A 894 34.40 4.43 13.54
CA HIS A 894 34.86 4.68 12.16
C HIS A 894 33.91 4.19 11.09
N ALA A 895 32.95 3.32 11.42
CA ALA A 895 31.89 2.88 10.52
C ALA A 895 30.70 3.87 10.44
N CYS A 896 30.70 4.90 11.27
CA CYS A 896 29.71 6.00 11.28
C CYS A 896 30.28 7.31 10.72
N ARG A 897 31.39 7.28 10.01
CA ARG A 897 31.91 8.43 9.25
C ARG A 897 31.79 8.25 7.76
#